data_a3910fe42fe9d36e0f883b01cfac760e
#
_entry.id   a3910fe42fe9d36e0f883b01cfac760e
#
_cell.length_a   1.000
_cell.length_b   1.000
_cell.length_c   1.000
_cell.angle_alpha   90.00
_cell.angle_beta   90.00
_cell.angle_gamma   90.00
#
_symmetry.space_group_name_H-M   'P 1'
#
loop_
_entity.id
_entity.type
_entity.pdbx_description
1 polymer ?
#
loop_
_entity_poly.entity_id
_entity_poly.type
_entity_poly.pdbx_seq_one_letter_code
_entity_poly.pdbx_strand_id
1 'polypeptide(L)'
;MPFYRQLSRRSRLILTWAAALVVALAVAAAVAALQRTAVEQSRAYQTETARDFGERQQRWLLSPKDPSEFEAALQADQLSAVAVDGPMVLYTLRDGSRHSTRLVSGPQGLVTQLERLSVDKRFALTRVPIDPRAPIDRYRDALAAAPDLLLRLVPVLLMATLIVLVARQSGMLGRDGLNVVERPETRFDDVIGATEAKQEFQHVVSFLKDPQRYAALGANAPRGVLLEGPPGTGKTLLARAVAGECGANFIAVDGASFSSMYYGLGIAKVRQLFATARRKAPCIVFIDEADGIGMRVSGEAAAGGVAEQNRIINRILVEMDGFDARDGVVVLAATNHVQNIDPALRRPGRFDRSVRLAMPVQDERRELFAHYLRGVPRAGDVDCAALSAMSQGMSPADVANAVNRAAAHAACDGSTVVTHEHLLAAIEEHQLGGAVSAVKALLQPATRERIARHEAGHALVAAALGAGRVERVTIEPRGQALGVTFVARHTEEPLYREQELHARLAMLLAGRQAELDHYGDTSSGAADDLKRATELAVSMAGSMGLGKTFGLLSLTAVPREFISPQIQEKLLDEAQAMLENARARCEQVLAMHGEILDALAGALIRDETVGGARLAALLDPLTEARAPSPTVRHAV
;
A
#
# COMPACT_ATOMS: atom_id res chain seq x y z
N MET A 1 22.97 11.11 23.49
CA MET A 1 22.27 9.82 23.59
C MET A 1 20.74 9.87 23.41
N PRO A 2 20.16 10.71 22.55
CA PRO A 2 18.71 10.68 22.30
C PRO A 2 18.25 9.53 21.38
N PHE A 3 19.10 9.05 20.48
CA PHE A 3 18.75 8.02 19.48
C PHE A 3 18.46 6.63 20.10
N TYR A 4 19.13 6.26 21.20
CA TYR A 4 18.92 4.97 21.87
C TYR A 4 17.54 4.85 22.56
N ARG A 5 16.92 5.96 22.94
CA ARG A 5 15.58 5.98 23.58
C ARG A 5 14.42 5.80 22.59
N GLN A 6 14.61 6.07 21.31
CA GLN A 6 13.59 5.92 20.26
C GLN A 6 13.53 4.50 19.66
N LEU A 7 14.48 3.64 19.99
CA LEU A 7 14.52 2.26 19.51
C LEU A 7 13.52 1.37 20.28
N SER A 8 12.85 0.45 19.58
CA SER A 8 11.98 -0.54 20.19
C SER A 8 12.73 -1.38 21.24
N ARG A 9 12.00 -1.94 22.23
CA ARG A 9 12.61 -2.77 23.29
C ARG A 9 13.43 -3.94 22.72
N ARG A 10 13.02 -4.52 21.59
CA ARG A 10 13.75 -5.59 20.87
C ARG A 10 15.03 -5.08 20.19
N SER A 11 15.01 -3.90 19.60
CA SER A 11 16.19 -3.31 18.95
C SER A 11 17.27 -2.89 19.97
N ARG A 12 16.87 -2.43 21.15
CA ARG A 12 17.78 -2.14 22.27
C ARG A 12 18.46 -3.41 22.78
N LEU A 13 17.71 -4.50 22.95
CA LEU A 13 18.26 -5.80 23.35
C LEU A 13 19.28 -6.34 22.32
N ILE A 14 18.99 -6.26 21.04
CA ILE A 14 19.90 -6.70 19.97
C ILE A 14 21.19 -5.87 19.98
N LEU A 15 21.11 -4.56 20.17
CA LEU A 15 22.29 -3.68 20.25
C LEU A 15 23.16 -3.97 21.48
N THR A 16 22.55 -4.23 22.64
CA THR A 16 23.27 -4.60 23.85
C THR A 16 23.94 -5.97 23.72
N TRP A 17 23.27 -6.96 23.12
CA TRP A 17 23.86 -8.28 22.86
C TRP A 17 24.98 -8.22 21.81
N ALA A 18 24.84 -7.41 20.77
CA ALA A 18 25.88 -7.19 19.77
C ALA A 18 27.12 -6.53 20.40
N ALA A 19 26.95 -5.51 21.25
CA ALA A 19 28.05 -4.89 21.97
C ALA A 19 28.73 -5.87 22.95
N ALA A 20 27.97 -6.67 23.69
CA ALA A 20 28.51 -7.70 24.57
C ALA A 20 29.28 -8.78 23.81
N LEU A 21 28.78 -9.20 22.63
CA LEU A 21 29.49 -10.17 21.78
C LEU A 21 30.80 -9.62 21.24
N VAL A 22 30.86 -8.34 20.88
CA VAL A 22 32.08 -7.67 20.43
C VAL A 22 33.15 -7.66 21.53
N VAL A 23 32.75 -7.31 22.75
CA VAL A 23 33.65 -7.31 23.91
C VAL A 23 34.12 -8.74 24.21
N ALA A 24 33.25 -9.72 24.17
CA ALA A 24 33.62 -11.12 24.39
C ALA A 24 34.58 -11.65 23.32
N LEU A 25 34.36 -11.31 22.04
CA LEU A 25 35.27 -11.70 20.95
C LEU A 25 36.65 -11.01 21.05
N ALA A 26 36.68 -9.74 21.45
CA ALA A 26 37.93 -9.02 21.67
C ALA A 26 38.74 -9.63 22.83
N VAL A 27 38.08 -9.98 23.93
CA VAL A 27 38.71 -10.68 25.07
C VAL A 27 39.20 -12.07 24.66
N ALA A 28 38.41 -12.84 23.94
CA ALA A 28 38.76 -14.17 23.44
C ALA A 28 39.97 -14.10 22.48
N ALA A 29 40.02 -13.11 21.59
CA ALA A 29 41.15 -12.90 20.68
C ALA A 29 42.43 -12.52 21.42
N ALA A 30 42.33 -11.67 22.44
CA ALA A 30 43.48 -11.31 23.30
C ALA A 30 44.01 -12.53 24.07
N VAL A 31 43.11 -13.35 24.64
CA VAL A 31 43.51 -14.60 25.34
C VAL A 31 44.11 -15.61 24.36
N ALA A 32 43.56 -15.77 23.16
CA ALA A 32 44.09 -16.66 22.14
C ALA A 32 45.49 -16.20 21.63
N ALA A 33 45.71 -14.90 21.49
CA ALA A 33 47.03 -14.35 21.14
C ALA A 33 48.07 -14.63 22.23
N LEU A 34 47.72 -14.45 23.51
CA LEU A 34 48.57 -14.76 24.65
C LEU A 34 48.90 -16.26 24.73
N GLN A 35 47.92 -17.14 24.45
CA GLN A 35 48.14 -18.59 24.43
C GLN A 35 49.04 -19.03 23.26
N ARG A 36 48.92 -18.42 22.08
CA ARG A 36 49.79 -18.75 20.92
C ARG A 36 51.24 -18.40 21.20
N THR A 37 51.51 -17.23 21.76
CA THR A 37 52.91 -16.84 22.12
C THR A 37 53.50 -17.77 23.16
N ALA A 38 52.74 -18.23 24.15
CA ALA A 38 53.20 -19.18 25.16
C ALA A 38 53.49 -20.57 24.55
N VAL A 39 52.66 -21.05 23.63
CA VAL A 39 52.82 -22.36 22.95
C VAL A 39 53.99 -22.35 21.97
N GLU A 40 54.22 -21.24 21.25
CA GLU A 40 55.41 -21.11 20.37
C GLU A 40 56.71 -21.08 21.14
N GLN A 41 56.76 -20.41 22.30
CA GLN A 41 57.94 -20.39 23.16
C GLN A 41 58.26 -21.78 23.77
N SER A 42 57.24 -22.55 24.18
CA SER A 42 57.47 -23.88 24.78
C SER A 42 57.98 -24.94 23.79
N ARG A 43 57.72 -24.78 22.50
CA ARG A 43 58.20 -25.67 21.43
C ARG A 43 59.68 -25.46 21.07
N ALA A 44 60.28 -24.35 21.51
CA ALA A 44 61.66 -24.00 21.19
C ALA A 44 62.70 -24.63 22.13
N TYR A 45 62.29 -25.24 23.24
CA TYR A 45 63.23 -25.78 24.23
C TYR A 45 63.54 -27.26 23.97
N GLN A 46 64.81 -27.56 23.66
CA GLN A 46 65.22 -28.91 23.31
C GLN A 46 65.63 -29.78 24.54
N THR A 47 65.80 -29.19 25.72
CA THR A 47 66.20 -29.91 26.95
C THR A 47 65.27 -29.55 28.10
N GLU A 48 65.09 -30.47 29.07
CA GLU A 48 64.29 -30.25 30.26
C GLU A 48 64.77 -29.04 31.08
N THR A 49 66.04 -28.85 31.17
CA THR A 49 66.71 -27.71 31.85
C THR A 49 66.42 -26.40 31.14
N ALA A 50 66.43 -26.38 29.80
CA ALA A 50 66.04 -25.20 28.99
C ALA A 50 64.55 -24.84 29.17
N ARG A 51 63.71 -25.84 29.32
CA ARG A 51 62.27 -25.67 29.54
C ARG A 51 61.99 -25.07 30.93
N ASP A 52 62.64 -25.55 31.98
CA ASP A 52 62.50 -25.00 33.34
C ASP A 52 62.96 -23.52 33.41
N PHE A 53 64.07 -23.17 32.77
CA PHE A 53 64.52 -21.79 32.63
C PHE A 53 63.54 -20.93 31.79
N GLY A 54 62.95 -21.47 30.73
CA GLY A 54 62.04 -20.73 29.88
C GLY A 54 60.69 -20.47 30.48
N GLU A 55 60.09 -21.51 31.08
CA GLU A 55 58.69 -21.45 31.61
C GLU A 55 58.61 -20.84 33.02
N ARG A 56 59.73 -20.95 33.83
CA ARG A 56 59.69 -20.58 35.26
C ARG A 56 60.76 -19.58 35.64
N GLN A 57 61.26 -18.79 34.70
CA GLN A 57 62.39 -17.85 34.87
C GLN A 57 62.18 -16.87 36.03
N GLN A 58 60.95 -16.56 36.43
CA GLN A 58 60.74 -15.70 37.61
C GLN A 58 61.32 -16.21 38.91
N ARG A 59 61.46 -17.53 39.04
CA ARG A 59 62.06 -18.11 40.25
C ARG A 59 63.58 -17.71 40.43
N TRP A 60 64.24 -17.35 39.34
CA TRP A 60 65.62 -16.84 39.35
C TRP A 60 65.63 -15.32 39.39
N LEU A 61 64.74 -14.64 38.70
CA LEU A 61 64.64 -13.19 38.64
C LEU A 61 64.24 -12.53 39.98
N LEU A 62 63.58 -13.28 40.87
CA LEU A 62 63.24 -12.81 42.22
C LEU A 62 64.46 -12.70 43.16
N SER A 63 65.60 -13.29 42.82
CA SER A 63 66.84 -13.27 43.65
C SER A 63 68.01 -12.75 42.84
N PRO A 64 68.00 -11.43 42.50
CA PRO A 64 69.14 -10.84 41.79
C PRO A 64 70.37 -10.78 42.71
N LYS A 65 71.51 -11.13 42.14
CA LYS A 65 72.81 -11.13 42.81
C LYS A 65 73.83 -10.29 42.05
N ASP A 66 74.87 -9.82 42.75
CA ASP A 66 75.98 -9.09 42.12
C ASP A 66 76.77 -10.00 41.18
N PRO A 67 77.26 -9.49 40.05
CA PRO A 67 78.11 -10.25 39.12
C PRO A 67 79.28 -10.95 39.76
N SER A 68 79.89 -10.39 40.81
CA SER A 68 81.02 -10.97 41.57
C SER A 68 80.65 -12.27 42.31
N GLU A 69 79.39 -12.39 42.78
CA GLU A 69 78.87 -13.61 43.40
C GLU A 69 78.71 -14.75 42.36
N PHE A 70 78.35 -14.44 41.17
CA PHE A 70 78.28 -15.40 40.07
C PHE A 70 79.70 -15.90 39.70
N GLU A 71 80.66 -14.98 39.61
CA GLU A 71 82.04 -15.32 39.31
C GLU A 71 82.67 -16.17 40.42
N ALA A 72 82.43 -15.83 41.68
CA ALA A 72 82.86 -16.63 42.82
C ALA A 72 82.26 -18.05 42.80
N ALA A 73 80.96 -18.19 42.54
CA ALA A 73 80.28 -19.48 42.40
C ALA A 73 80.81 -20.30 41.22
N LEU A 74 81.15 -19.65 40.11
CA LEU A 74 81.77 -20.26 38.93
C LEU A 74 83.22 -20.78 39.28
N GLN A 75 84.00 -20.00 39.98
CA GLN A 75 85.36 -20.41 40.43
C GLN A 75 85.31 -21.53 41.44
N ALA A 76 84.36 -21.49 42.38
CA ALA A 76 84.17 -22.49 43.44
C ALA A 76 83.51 -23.80 42.97
N ASP A 77 83.23 -23.98 41.70
CA ASP A 77 82.55 -25.14 41.10
C ASP A 77 81.18 -25.44 41.72
N GLN A 78 80.43 -24.39 42.10
CA GLN A 78 79.12 -24.50 42.76
C GLN A 78 77.97 -24.42 41.81
N LEU A 79 78.18 -24.23 40.51
CA LEU A 79 77.10 -24.13 39.52
C LEU A 79 76.55 -25.51 39.12
N SER A 80 75.20 -25.63 39.02
CA SER A 80 74.49 -26.81 38.54
C SER A 80 73.94 -26.59 37.13
N ALA A 81 73.38 -25.42 36.88
CA ALA A 81 72.79 -25.04 35.57
C ALA A 81 72.87 -23.53 35.39
N VAL A 82 73.12 -23.11 34.15
CA VAL A 82 73.19 -21.69 33.74
C VAL A 82 72.41 -21.46 32.46
N ALA A 83 71.59 -20.41 32.43
CA ALA A 83 70.92 -19.92 31.22
C ALA A 83 71.41 -18.50 30.93
N VAL A 84 71.68 -18.20 29.65
CA VAL A 84 72.21 -16.91 29.21
C VAL A 84 71.39 -16.34 28.08
N ASP A 85 71.04 -15.04 28.21
CA ASP A 85 70.45 -14.22 27.16
C ASP A 85 71.05 -12.80 27.19
N GLY A 86 71.92 -12.54 26.26
CA GLY A 86 72.66 -11.28 26.23
C GLY A 86 73.45 -11.02 27.55
N PRO A 87 73.19 -9.89 28.22
CA PRO A 87 73.86 -9.56 29.50
C PRO A 87 73.21 -10.25 30.72
N MET A 88 72.02 -10.87 30.55
CA MET A 88 71.34 -11.54 31.66
C MET A 88 71.74 -13.00 31.78
N VAL A 89 72.03 -13.41 33.01
CA VAL A 89 72.35 -14.77 33.36
C VAL A 89 71.42 -15.24 34.49
N LEU A 90 70.82 -16.38 34.29
CA LEU A 90 70.09 -17.11 35.34
C LEU A 90 70.94 -18.33 35.72
N TYR A 91 71.15 -18.55 36.98
CA TYR A 91 71.98 -19.69 37.41
C TYR A 91 71.41 -20.38 38.63
N THR A 92 71.63 -21.68 38.69
CA THR A 92 71.28 -22.53 39.82
C THR A 92 72.53 -23.09 40.43
N LEU A 93 72.66 -22.94 41.75
CA LEU A 93 73.79 -23.54 42.51
C LEU A 93 73.48 -25.03 42.79
N ARG A 94 74.46 -25.78 43.19
CA ARG A 94 74.34 -27.22 43.55
C ARG A 94 73.50 -27.47 44.80
N ASP A 95 73.32 -26.45 45.65
CA ASP A 95 72.45 -26.47 46.80
C ASP A 95 70.94 -26.27 46.42
N GLY A 96 70.67 -26.06 45.15
CA GLY A 96 69.33 -25.82 44.60
C GLY A 96 68.89 -24.36 44.64
N SER A 97 69.65 -23.44 45.16
CA SER A 97 69.35 -22.01 45.16
C SER A 97 69.39 -21.42 43.75
N ARG A 98 68.57 -20.44 43.47
CA ARG A 98 68.26 -19.90 42.13
C ARG A 98 68.48 -18.41 42.14
N HIS A 99 69.33 -17.92 41.27
CA HIS A 99 69.76 -16.52 41.24
C HIS A 99 69.80 -15.98 39.82
N SER A 100 69.73 -14.68 39.69
CA SER A 100 69.92 -13.95 38.44
C SER A 100 70.98 -12.90 38.61
N THR A 101 71.77 -12.63 37.55
CA THR A 101 72.70 -11.53 37.53
C THR A 101 72.73 -10.88 36.16
N ARG A 102 73.22 -9.64 36.11
CA ARG A 102 73.41 -8.90 34.86
C ARG A 102 74.90 -8.55 34.71
N LEU A 103 75.52 -9.15 33.74
CA LEU A 103 76.96 -8.94 33.50
C LEU A 103 77.17 -7.68 32.66
N VAL A 104 78.24 -6.94 33.01
CA VAL A 104 78.58 -5.65 32.38
C VAL A 104 79.41 -5.84 31.12
N SER A 105 80.10 -6.99 30.97
CA SER A 105 80.96 -7.30 29.84
C SER A 105 80.21 -7.87 28.63
N GLY A 106 80.65 -7.54 27.40
CA GLY A 106 79.98 -7.88 26.16
C GLY A 106 79.76 -9.39 25.97
N PRO A 107 78.56 -9.78 25.39
CA PRO A 107 78.06 -11.16 25.46
C PRO A 107 78.86 -12.22 24.70
N GLN A 108 79.63 -11.86 23.69
CA GLN A 108 80.34 -12.85 22.84
C GLN A 108 81.50 -13.56 23.49
N GLY A 109 82.29 -12.91 24.35
CA GLY A 109 83.38 -13.53 25.04
C GLY A 109 82.96 -14.45 26.18
N LEU A 110 81.95 -14.06 26.94
CA LEU A 110 81.45 -14.78 28.10
C LEU A 110 80.76 -16.12 27.74
N VAL A 111 79.97 -16.15 26.70
CA VAL A 111 79.30 -17.39 26.27
C VAL A 111 80.32 -18.44 25.86
N THR A 112 81.35 -18.05 25.10
CA THR A 112 82.43 -18.97 24.69
C THR A 112 83.25 -19.45 25.88
N GLN A 113 83.48 -18.59 26.89
CA GLN A 113 84.14 -18.96 28.12
C GLN A 113 83.29 -19.92 28.97
N LEU A 114 82.00 -19.64 29.12
CA LEU A 114 81.06 -20.51 29.82
C LEU A 114 80.81 -21.86 29.08
N GLU A 115 80.88 -21.91 27.77
CA GLU A 115 80.84 -23.15 26.99
C GLU A 115 82.05 -24.03 27.28
N ARG A 116 83.22 -23.47 27.33
CA ARG A 116 84.46 -24.22 27.71
C ARG A 116 84.40 -24.70 29.16
N LEU A 117 84.01 -23.83 30.08
CA LEU A 117 83.96 -24.15 31.52
C LEU A 117 82.80 -25.11 31.86
N SER A 118 81.73 -25.15 31.08
CA SER A 118 80.61 -26.08 31.28
C SER A 118 80.99 -27.55 31.08
N VAL A 119 81.91 -27.78 30.16
CA VAL A 119 82.49 -29.12 29.92
C VAL A 119 83.44 -29.52 31.07
N ASP A 120 84.37 -28.62 31.49
CA ASP A 120 85.36 -28.87 32.53
C ASP A 120 84.74 -29.00 33.92
N LYS A 121 83.74 -28.17 34.25
CA LYS A 121 83.08 -28.08 35.56
C LYS A 121 81.74 -28.75 35.65
N ARG A 122 81.27 -29.43 34.60
CA ARG A 122 80.04 -30.26 34.51
C ARG A 122 78.80 -29.57 34.97
N PHE A 123 78.49 -28.34 34.53
CA PHE A 123 77.15 -27.70 34.68
C PHE A 123 76.44 -27.63 33.36
N ALA A 124 75.06 -27.65 33.39
CA ALA A 124 74.25 -27.51 32.19
C ALA A 124 74.20 -26.05 31.74
N LEU A 125 74.71 -25.76 30.53
CA LEU A 125 74.59 -24.43 29.90
C LEU A 125 73.48 -24.45 28.83
N THR A 126 72.63 -23.46 28.87
CA THR A 126 71.56 -23.33 27.88
C THR A 126 71.37 -21.86 27.46
N ARG A 127 70.89 -21.65 26.25
CA ARG A 127 70.48 -20.32 25.76
C ARG A 127 68.98 -20.27 25.74
N VAL A 128 68.36 -19.38 26.53
CA VAL A 128 66.94 -19.23 26.66
C VAL A 128 66.63 -17.75 26.71
N PRO A 129 65.63 -17.26 25.92
CA PRO A 129 65.23 -15.86 26.00
C PRO A 129 64.74 -15.54 27.42
N ILE A 130 65.35 -14.56 28.04
CA ILE A 130 65.07 -14.11 29.41
C ILE A 130 64.32 -12.81 29.35
N ASP A 131 63.02 -12.83 29.74
CA ASP A 131 62.23 -11.63 29.87
C ASP A 131 62.18 -11.16 31.33
N PRO A 132 62.87 -10.09 31.67
CA PRO A 132 62.98 -9.60 33.04
C PRO A 132 61.67 -8.93 33.53
N ARG A 133 60.69 -8.79 32.68
CA ARG A 133 59.41 -8.13 33.04
C ARG A 133 58.55 -9.02 33.91
N ALA A 134 57.86 -8.42 34.90
CA ALA A 134 56.90 -9.13 35.70
C ALA A 134 55.71 -9.59 34.85
N PRO A 135 55.04 -10.70 35.18
CA PRO A 135 53.87 -11.15 34.42
C PRO A 135 52.78 -10.08 34.25
N ILE A 136 52.65 -9.22 35.25
CA ILE A 136 51.66 -8.13 35.24
C ILE A 136 51.94 -7.11 34.13
N ASP A 137 53.22 -6.87 33.80
CA ASP A 137 53.59 -5.93 32.74
C ASP A 137 53.29 -6.49 31.35
N ARG A 138 53.33 -7.81 31.15
CA ARG A 138 52.88 -8.46 29.90
C ARG A 138 51.39 -8.31 29.68
N TYR A 139 50.60 -8.44 30.75
CA TYR A 139 49.15 -8.20 30.68
C TYR A 139 48.86 -6.71 30.42
N ARG A 140 49.65 -5.81 30.97
CA ARG A 140 49.51 -4.38 30.74
C ARG A 140 49.82 -3.99 29.29
N ASP A 141 50.85 -4.57 28.68
CA ASP A 141 51.18 -4.37 27.26
C ASP A 141 50.12 -4.95 26.34
N ALA A 142 49.55 -6.11 26.66
CA ALA A 142 48.42 -6.70 25.95
C ALA A 142 47.15 -5.86 26.07
N LEU A 143 46.86 -5.30 27.25
CA LEU A 143 45.75 -4.39 27.49
C LEU A 143 45.97 -3.03 26.82
N ALA A 144 47.19 -2.55 26.71
CA ALA A 144 47.52 -1.31 26.00
C ALA A 144 47.36 -1.44 24.48
N ALA A 145 47.48 -2.65 23.92
CA ALA A 145 47.22 -2.93 22.51
C ALA A 145 45.71 -3.14 22.20
N ALA A 146 44.87 -3.35 23.23
CA ALA A 146 43.41 -3.57 23.07
C ALA A 146 42.68 -2.39 22.42
N PRO A 147 43.00 -1.11 22.72
CA PRO A 147 42.37 0.03 22.04
C PRO A 147 42.63 0.04 20.53
N ASP A 148 43.81 -0.28 20.09
CA ASP A 148 44.17 -0.32 18.66
C ASP A 148 43.41 -1.41 17.91
N LEU A 149 43.21 -2.57 18.51
CA LEU A 149 42.42 -3.66 17.95
C LEU A 149 40.94 -3.30 17.89
N LEU A 150 40.40 -2.64 18.93
CA LEU A 150 39.06 -2.12 18.98
C LEU A 150 38.84 -1.03 17.93
N LEU A 151 39.78 -0.10 17.77
CA LEU A 151 39.67 0.96 16.74
C LEU A 151 39.64 0.40 15.32
N ARG A 152 40.30 -0.74 15.05
CA ARG A 152 40.26 -1.43 13.75
C ARG A 152 38.97 -2.25 13.53
N LEU A 153 38.42 -2.83 14.58
CA LEU A 153 37.20 -3.67 14.50
C LEU A 153 35.89 -2.85 14.50
N VAL A 154 35.86 -1.70 15.20
CA VAL A 154 34.68 -0.83 15.28
C VAL A 154 34.15 -0.39 13.89
N PRO A 155 34.97 0.11 12.95
CA PRO A 155 34.50 0.48 11.62
C PRO A 155 33.90 -0.71 10.83
N VAL A 156 34.51 -1.89 10.94
CA VAL A 156 34.04 -3.11 10.26
C VAL A 156 32.69 -3.55 10.82
N LEU A 157 32.53 -3.50 12.13
CA LEU A 157 31.24 -3.83 12.80
C LEU A 157 30.17 -2.78 12.55
N LEU A 158 30.56 -1.51 12.50
CA LEU A 158 29.65 -0.41 12.19
C LEU A 158 29.18 -0.51 10.74
N MET A 159 30.07 -0.88 9.82
CA MET A 159 29.73 -1.12 8.42
C MET A 159 28.86 -2.37 8.27
N ALA A 160 29.14 -3.45 8.97
CA ALA A 160 28.33 -4.66 8.97
C ALA A 160 26.92 -4.40 9.55
N THR A 161 26.82 -3.65 10.67
CA THR A 161 25.54 -3.26 11.24
C THR A 161 24.78 -2.31 10.33
N LEU A 162 25.46 -1.37 9.66
CA LEU A 162 24.84 -0.48 8.68
C LEU A 162 24.31 -1.27 7.48
N ILE A 163 25.09 -2.22 6.95
CA ILE A 163 24.67 -3.11 5.86
C ILE A 163 23.45 -3.94 6.28
N VAL A 164 23.44 -4.51 7.48
CA VAL A 164 22.29 -5.25 8.01
C VAL A 164 21.08 -4.34 8.21
N LEU A 165 21.28 -3.12 8.66
CA LEU A 165 20.22 -2.13 8.88
C LEU A 165 19.65 -1.64 7.56
N VAL A 166 20.48 -1.36 6.56
CA VAL A 166 20.08 -1.00 5.19
C VAL A 166 19.38 -2.19 4.52
N ALA A 167 19.92 -3.40 4.62
CA ALA A 167 19.32 -4.61 4.09
C ALA A 167 17.97 -4.92 4.74
N ARG A 168 17.79 -4.55 6.01
CA ARG A 168 16.51 -4.69 6.73
C ARG A 168 15.52 -3.59 6.36
N GLN A 169 15.98 -2.37 6.15
CA GLN A 169 15.16 -1.23 5.76
C GLN A 169 14.77 -1.29 4.27
N SER A 170 15.60 -1.88 3.42
CA SER A 170 15.31 -2.15 2.02
C SER A 170 14.49 -3.43 1.77
N GLY A 171 14.06 -4.14 2.82
CA GLY A 171 13.31 -5.40 2.69
C GLY A 171 14.16 -6.61 2.25
N MET A 172 15.49 -6.46 2.11
CA MET A 172 16.38 -7.59 1.73
C MET A 172 16.49 -8.67 2.80
N LEU A 173 16.39 -8.30 4.08
CA LEU A 173 16.43 -9.20 5.24
C LEU A 173 15.09 -9.24 6.00
N GLY A 174 14.10 -8.48 5.56
CA GLY A 174 12.76 -8.49 6.10
C GLY A 174 12.03 -9.74 5.64
N ARG A 175 11.67 -10.59 6.56
CA ARG A 175 10.41 -11.28 6.51
C ARG A 175 9.33 -10.20 6.63
N ASP A 176 9.08 -9.42 5.57
CA ASP A 176 7.78 -8.79 5.38
C ASP A 176 6.83 -9.97 5.25
N GLY A 177 6.27 -10.33 6.39
CA GLY A 177 5.35 -11.45 6.46
C GLY A 177 4.19 -11.10 5.56
N LEU A 178 4.05 -11.81 4.44
CA LEU A 178 2.84 -11.75 3.63
C LEU A 178 1.67 -11.84 4.61
N ASN A 179 0.76 -10.87 4.56
CA ASN A 179 -0.43 -10.86 5.38
C ASN A 179 -1.30 -12.07 4.98
N VAL A 180 -1.07 -13.18 5.64
CA VAL A 180 -1.86 -14.40 5.45
C VAL A 180 -2.96 -14.41 6.49
N VAL A 181 -4.18 -14.27 6.03
CA VAL A 181 -5.38 -14.48 6.86
C VAL A 181 -5.76 -15.95 6.71
N GLU A 182 -5.59 -16.71 7.79
CA GLU A 182 -5.97 -18.13 7.80
C GLU A 182 -7.49 -18.22 7.93
N ARG A 183 -8.15 -18.71 6.88
CA ARG A 183 -9.60 -18.95 6.79
C ARG A 183 -10.44 -17.75 7.24
N PRO A 184 -10.60 -16.72 6.40
CA PRO A 184 -11.42 -15.56 6.75
C PRO A 184 -12.83 -15.97 7.18
N GLU A 185 -13.38 -15.30 8.17
CA GLU A 185 -14.76 -15.51 8.62
C GLU A 185 -15.78 -14.89 7.67
N THR A 186 -15.37 -13.90 6.86
CA THR A 186 -16.21 -13.20 5.89
C THR A 186 -16.81 -14.16 4.87
N ARG A 187 -18.13 -14.09 4.64
CA ARG A 187 -18.87 -14.94 3.71
C ARG A 187 -19.64 -14.11 2.69
N PHE A 188 -20.27 -14.78 1.72
CA PHE A 188 -21.10 -14.11 0.71
C PHE A 188 -22.28 -13.34 1.31
N ASP A 189 -22.78 -13.75 2.46
CA ASP A 189 -23.85 -13.05 3.17
C ASP A 189 -23.42 -11.68 3.70
N ASP A 190 -22.13 -11.48 3.95
CA ASP A 190 -21.56 -10.21 4.39
C ASP A 190 -21.36 -9.20 3.23
N VAL A 191 -21.46 -9.68 1.99
CA VAL A 191 -21.37 -8.85 0.79
C VAL A 191 -22.77 -8.54 0.32
N ILE A 192 -23.24 -7.32 0.50
CA ILE A 192 -24.56 -6.89 0.03
C ILE A 192 -24.49 -6.65 -1.48
N GLY A 193 -25.49 -7.12 -2.22
CA GLY A 193 -25.54 -7.00 -3.68
C GLY A 193 -24.52 -7.89 -4.39
N ALA A 194 -24.03 -7.43 -5.54
CA ALA A 194 -23.07 -8.11 -6.42
C ALA A 194 -23.50 -9.55 -6.78
N THR A 195 -24.80 -9.77 -7.01
CA THR A 195 -25.39 -11.10 -7.20
C THR A 195 -24.77 -11.87 -8.37
N GLU A 196 -24.55 -11.22 -9.51
CA GLU A 196 -23.91 -11.82 -10.68
C GLU A 196 -22.47 -12.24 -10.38
N ALA A 197 -21.71 -11.37 -9.71
CA ALA A 197 -20.32 -11.67 -9.33
C ALA A 197 -20.26 -12.86 -8.36
N LYS A 198 -21.18 -12.95 -7.40
CA LYS A 198 -21.26 -14.10 -6.48
C LYS A 198 -21.55 -15.39 -7.22
N GLN A 199 -22.47 -15.37 -8.21
CA GLN A 199 -22.79 -16.54 -9.03
C GLN A 199 -21.55 -17.02 -9.82
N GLU A 200 -20.83 -16.11 -10.45
CA GLU A 200 -19.59 -16.43 -11.16
C GLU A 200 -18.54 -17.08 -10.24
N PHE A 201 -18.42 -16.57 -8.99
CA PHE A 201 -17.51 -17.15 -8.02
C PHE A 201 -17.96 -18.49 -7.43
N GLN A 202 -19.21 -18.90 -7.55
CA GLN A 202 -19.65 -20.22 -7.11
C GLN A 202 -18.89 -21.35 -7.81
N HIS A 203 -18.49 -21.17 -9.07
CA HIS A 203 -17.64 -22.13 -9.77
C HIS A 203 -16.25 -22.25 -9.13
N VAL A 204 -15.63 -21.13 -8.74
CA VAL A 204 -14.35 -21.09 -8.03
C VAL A 204 -14.46 -21.76 -6.66
N VAL A 205 -15.52 -21.45 -5.92
CA VAL A 205 -15.82 -22.04 -4.61
C VAL A 205 -16.00 -23.55 -4.72
N SER A 206 -16.79 -24.01 -5.68
CA SER A 206 -17.03 -25.43 -5.92
C SER A 206 -15.74 -26.19 -6.26
N PHE A 207 -14.90 -25.59 -7.10
CA PHE A 207 -13.58 -26.15 -7.46
C PHE A 207 -12.68 -26.27 -6.24
N LEU A 208 -12.53 -25.21 -5.43
CA LEU A 208 -11.66 -25.24 -4.26
C LEU A 208 -12.15 -26.18 -3.14
N LYS A 209 -13.47 -26.42 -3.07
CA LYS A 209 -14.06 -27.38 -2.13
C LYS A 209 -13.83 -28.84 -2.55
N ASP A 210 -13.89 -29.14 -3.85
CA ASP A 210 -13.72 -30.50 -4.38
C ASP A 210 -12.91 -30.53 -5.70
N PRO A 211 -11.58 -30.33 -5.64
CA PRO A 211 -10.72 -30.33 -6.83
C PRO A 211 -10.71 -31.69 -7.55
N GLN A 212 -10.91 -32.79 -6.81
CA GLN A 212 -10.82 -34.15 -7.38
C GLN A 212 -11.97 -34.43 -8.34
N ARG A 213 -13.16 -33.92 -8.05
CA ARG A 213 -14.34 -34.06 -8.91
C ARG A 213 -14.12 -33.39 -10.28
N TYR A 214 -13.49 -32.20 -10.28
CA TYR A 214 -13.17 -31.50 -11.53
C TYR A 214 -12.09 -32.22 -12.33
N ALA A 215 -11.05 -32.70 -11.65
CA ALA A 215 -9.99 -33.48 -12.29
C ALA A 215 -10.51 -34.78 -12.92
N ALA A 216 -11.45 -35.47 -12.26
CA ALA A 216 -12.08 -36.71 -12.77
C ALA A 216 -12.90 -36.48 -14.06
N LEU A 217 -13.44 -35.27 -14.23
CA LEU A 217 -14.19 -34.85 -15.43
C LEU A 217 -13.29 -34.25 -16.53
N GLY A 218 -11.97 -34.16 -16.30
CA GLY A 218 -11.04 -33.50 -17.21
C GLY A 218 -11.20 -31.99 -17.29
N ALA A 219 -11.94 -31.37 -16.35
CA ALA A 219 -12.14 -29.94 -16.31
C ALA A 219 -10.92 -29.23 -15.74
N ASN A 220 -10.48 -28.18 -16.43
CA ASN A 220 -9.39 -27.33 -15.93
C ASN A 220 -9.90 -26.38 -14.84
N ALA A 221 -9.13 -26.29 -13.77
CA ALA A 221 -9.36 -25.30 -12.72
C ALA A 221 -9.23 -23.88 -13.26
N PRO A 222 -10.07 -22.93 -12.83
CA PRO A 222 -9.77 -21.52 -13.05
C PRO A 222 -8.51 -21.16 -12.28
N ARG A 223 -7.44 -20.79 -12.99
CA ARG A 223 -6.16 -20.42 -12.37
C ARG A 223 -6.17 -19.00 -11.84
N GLY A 224 -6.87 -18.12 -12.56
CA GLY A 224 -6.98 -16.73 -12.19
C GLY A 224 -8.31 -16.11 -12.61
N VAL A 225 -8.80 -15.21 -11.78
CA VAL A 225 -10.01 -14.40 -12.06
C VAL A 225 -9.65 -12.93 -11.88
N LEU A 226 -10.04 -12.12 -12.87
CA LEU A 226 -9.88 -10.68 -12.84
C LEU A 226 -11.17 -10.04 -12.33
N LEU A 227 -11.09 -9.29 -11.22
CA LEU A 227 -12.15 -8.47 -10.68
C LEU A 227 -12.02 -7.06 -11.24
N GLU A 228 -12.98 -6.62 -12.04
CA GLU A 228 -13.01 -5.27 -12.58
C GLU A 228 -14.19 -4.46 -12.02
N GLY A 229 -14.02 -3.18 -11.87
CA GLY A 229 -15.09 -2.28 -11.44
C GLY A 229 -14.59 -1.01 -10.80
N PRO A 230 -15.48 -0.02 -10.62
CA PRO A 230 -15.16 1.24 -9.97
C PRO A 230 -14.58 1.06 -8.56
N PRO A 231 -13.84 2.06 -8.03
CA PRO A 231 -13.38 2.02 -6.65
C PRO A 231 -14.57 1.98 -5.68
N GLY A 232 -14.36 1.39 -4.50
CA GLY A 232 -15.39 1.33 -3.47
C GLY A 232 -16.49 0.27 -3.67
N THR A 233 -16.50 -0.49 -4.78
CA THR A 233 -17.54 -1.51 -5.06
C THR A 233 -17.40 -2.80 -4.24
N GLY A 234 -16.37 -2.92 -3.40
CA GLY A 234 -16.21 -4.08 -2.50
C GLY A 234 -15.39 -5.24 -3.09
N LYS A 235 -14.56 -5.01 -4.12
CA LYS A 235 -13.70 -6.05 -4.75
C LYS A 235 -12.89 -6.84 -3.73
N THR A 236 -12.22 -6.16 -2.82
CA THR A 236 -11.40 -6.78 -1.76
C THR A 236 -12.26 -7.56 -0.75
N LEU A 237 -13.46 -7.06 -0.42
CA LEU A 237 -14.40 -7.73 0.46
C LEU A 237 -14.93 -9.02 -0.18
N LEU A 238 -15.33 -8.96 -1.45
CA LEU A 238 -15.78 -10.12 -2.21
C LEU A 238 -14.71 -11.19 -2.33
N ALA A 239 -13.46 -10.82 -2.64
CA ALA A 239 -12.34 -11.75 -2.71
C ALA A 239 -12.11 -12.47 -1.37
N ARG A 240 -12.25 -11.74 -0.26
CA ARG A 240 -12.15 -12.31 1.10
C ARG A 240 -13.33 -13.24 1.40
N ALA A 241 -14.55 -12.86 0.97
CA ALA A 241 -15.73 -13.70 1.13
C ALA A 241 -15.63 -15.01 0.35
N VAL A 242 -15.09 -14.98 -0.88
CA VAL A 242 -14.78 -16.20 -1.66
C VAL A 242 -13.85 -17.13 -0.87
N ALA A 243 -12.81 -16.59 -0.23
CA ALA A 243 -11.90 -17.40 0.58
C ALA A 243 -12.60 -18.01 1.81
N GLY A 244 -13.45 -17.24 2.48
CA GLY A 244 -14.25 -17.72 3.62
C GLY A 244 -15.23 -18.80 3.23
N GLU A 245 -15.92 -18.67 2.09
CA GLU A 245 -16.84 -19.68 1.56
C GLU A 245 -16.14 -21.00 1.24
N CYS A 246 -14.91 -20.93 0.73
CA CYS A 246 -14.10 -22.14 0.44
C CYS A 246 -13.42 -22.72 1.67
N GLY A 247 -13.33 -21.99 2.78
CA GLY A 247 -12.45 -22.33 3.90
C GLY A 247 -10.96 -22.29 3.51
N ALA A 248 -10.60 -21.51 2.49
CA ALA A 248 -9.24 -21.35 1.98
C ALA A 248 -8.49 -20.24 2.72
N ASN A 249 -7.17 -20.36 2.76
CA ASN A 249 -6.32 -19.28 3.24
C ASN A 249 -6.33 -18.11 2.27
N PHE A 250 -6.18 -16.89 2.78
CA PHE A 250 -6.22 -15.65 2.00
C PHE A 250 -4.92 -14.88 2.14
N ILE A 251 -4.26 -14.59 1.03
CA ILE A 251 -3.04 -13.77 0.98
C ILE A 251 -3.34 -12.55 0.14
N ALA A 252 -3.37 -11.37 0.76
CA ALA A 252 -3.55 -10.11 0.05
C ALA A 252 -2.22 -9.41 -0.17
N VAL A 253 -2.01 -8.94 -1.39
CA VAL A 253 -0.86 -8.12 -1.79
C VAL A 253 -1.34 -6.98 -2.68
N ASP A 254 -0.68 -5.85 -2.58
CA ASP A 254 -0.87 -4.72 -3.47
C ASP A 254 0.01 -4.88 -4.72
N GLY A 255 -0.54 -4.70 -5.92
CA GLY A 255 0.18 -4.78 -7.18
C GLY A 255 1.36 -3.82 -7.28
N ALA A 256 1.23 -2.61 -6.76
CA ALA A 256 2.32 -1.64 -6.71
C ALA A 256 3.49 -2.09 -5.81
N SER A 257 3.24 -2.97 -4.82
CA SER A 257 4.26 -3.49 -3.93
C SER A 257 5.33 -4.36 -4.61
N PHE A 258 5.05 -4.86 -5.82
CA PHE A 258 6.03 -5.58 -6.63
C PHE A 258 7.04 -4.64 -7.30
N SER A 259 6.66 -3.38 -7.55
CA SER A 259 7.57 -2.36 -8.06
C SER A 259 8.56 -1.98 -6.96
N SER A 260 9.84 -2.16 -7.21
CA SER A 260 10.91 -1.82 -6.27
C SER A 260 11.99 -1.01 -6.97
N MET A 261 12.55 -0.01 -6.28
CA MET A 261 13.71 0.74 -6.77
C MET A 261 14.97 -0.15 -6.88
N TYR A 262 14.98 -1.29 -6.18
CA TYR A 262 16.11 -2.23 -6.17
C TYR A 262 15.87 -3.38 -7.13
N TYR A 263 16.82 -3.63 -8.00
CA TYR A 263 16.80 -4.66 -9.03
C TYR A 263 16.62 -6.07 -8.45
N GLY A 264 15.66 -6.83 -8.95
CA GLY A 264 15.42 -8.22 -8.57
C GLY A 264 14.60 -8.46 -7.31
N LEU A 265 14.33 -7.45 -6.48
CA LEU A 265 13.50 -7.61 -5.26
C LEU A 265 12.04 -7.92 -5.60
N GLY A 266 11.48 -7.29 -6.63
CA GLY A 266 10.13 -7.57 -7.11
C GLY A 266 9.95 -9.03 -7.51
N ILE A 267 10.90 -9.57 -8.26
CA ILE A 267 10.92 -10.99 -8.68
C ILE A 267 10.98 -11.93 -7.47
N ALA A 268 11.80 -11.60 -6.46
CA ALA A 268 11.91 -12.38 -5.24
C ALA A 268 10.60 -12.39 -4.44
N LYS A 269 9.92 -11.24 -4.35
CA LYS A 269 8.58 -11.12 -3.71
C LYS A 269 7.54 -11.98 -4.43
N VAL A 270 7.49 -11.94 -5.75
CA VAL A 270 6.59 -12.80 -6.53
C VAL A 270 6.84 -14.27 -6.23
N ARG A 271 8.11 -14.73 -6.29
CA ARG A 271 8.46 -16.12 -5.93
C ARG A 271 8.02 -16.50 -4.52
N GLN A 272 8.28 -15.64 -3.56
CA GLN A 272 7.92 -15.87 -2.16
C GLN A 272 6.40 -15.97 -1.98
N LEU A 273 5.63 -15.10 -2.65
CA LEU A 273 4.18 -15.09 -2.64
C LEU A 273 3.63 -16.44 -3.12
N PHE A 274 4.00 -16.86 -4.32
CA PHE A 274 3.49 -18.09 -4.91
C PHE A 274 3.98 -19.36 -4.18
N ALA A 275 5.24 -19.37 -3.69
CA ALA A 275 5.74 -20.46 -2.85
C ALA A 275 5.00 -20.55 -1.51
N THR A 276 4.60 -19.42 -0.92
CA THR A 276 3.81 -19.40 0.32
C THR A 276 2.39 -19.86 0.07
N ALA A 277 1.77 -19.43 -1.04
CA ALA A 277 0.43 -19.87 -1.43
C ALA A 277 0.36 -21.39 -1.60
N ARG A 278 1.30 -21.99 -2.34
CA ARG A 278 1.38 -23.46 -2.50
C ARG A 278 1.55 -24.20 -1.17
N ARG A 279 2.34 -23.67 -0.24
CA ARG A 279 2.52 -24.29 1.09
C ARG A 279 1.28 -24.21 1.98
N LYS A 280 0.44 -23.20 1.74
CA LYS A 280 -0.77 -22.93 2.54
C LYS A 280 -2.06 -23.27 1.77
N ALA A 281 -1.99 -24.14 0.78
CA ALA A 281 -3.15 -24.59 0.02
C ALA A 281 -4.17 -25.35 0.92
N PRO A 282 -5.49 -25.24 0.68
CA PRO A 282 -6.11 -24.39 -0.33
C PRO A 282 -5.93 -22.91 -0.01
N CYS A 283 -5.59 -22.11 -1.04
CA CYS A 283 -5.22 -20.72 -0.85
C CYS A 283 -5.74 -19.82 -1.98
N ILE A 284 -6.26 -18.65 -1.63
CA ILE A 284 -6.55 -17.58 -2.57
C ILE A 284 -5.48 -16.50 -2.43
N VAL A 285 -4.79 -16.21 -3.53
CA VAL A 285 -3.87 -15.08 -3.67
C VAL A 285 -4.66 -13.92 -4.26
N PHE A 286 -4.80 -12.84 -3.51
CA PHE A 286 -5.47 -11.64 -3.96
C PHE A 286 -4.46 -10.54 -4.25
N ILE A 287 -4.45 -10.04 -5.49
CA ILE A 287 -3.62 -8.92 -5.93
C ILE A 287 -4.53 -7.73 -6.10
N ASP A 288 -4.47 -6.80 -5.16
CA ASP A 288 -5.23 -5.55 -5.27
C ASP A 288 -4.48 -4.54 -6.15
N GLU A 289 -5.19 -3.61 -6.76
CA GLU A 289 -4.61 -2.62 -7.67
C GLU A 289 -3.65 -3.24 -8.70
N ALA A 290 -4.08 -4.32 -9.35
CA ALA A 290 -3.25 -5.08 -10.28
C ALA A 290 -2.75 -4.23 -11.48
N ASP A 291 -3.39 -3.14 -11.82
CA ASP A 291 -2.92 -2.13 -12.77
C ASP A 291 -1.62 -1.46 -12.31
N GLY A 292 -1.30 -1.44 -11.01
CA GLY A 292 0.01 -1.04 -10.47
C GLY A 292 1.19 -1.93 -10.90
N ILE A 293 0.92 -3.17 -11.35
CA ILE A 293 1.94 -4.03 -11.98
C ILE A 293 2.35 -3.45 -13.35
N GLY A 294 1.38 -2.80 -14.06
CA GLY A 294 1.58 -2.11 -15.33
C GLY A 294 1.57 -3.03 -16.56
N MET A 295 1.94 -2.44 -17.71
CA MET A 295 2.02 -3.12 -19.01
C MET A 295 3.47 -3.24 -19.45
N ARG A 296 3.78 -4.30 -20.23
CA ARG A 296 5.09 -4.42 -20.87
C ARG A 296 5.25 -3.39 -21.97
N VAL A 297 6.40 -2.73 -21.95
CA VAL A 297 6.79 -1.79 -23.01
C VAL A 297 7.88 -2.45 -23.86
N SER A 298 7.70 -2.40 -25.18
CA SER A 298 8.63 -2.96 -26.16
C SER A 298 9.45 -1.83 -26.82
N GLY A 299 10.71 -2.10 -27.18
CA GLY A 299 11.57 -1.16 -27.91
C GLY A 299 12.65 -0.49 -27.07
N GLU A 300 13.34 0.50 -27.64
CA GLU A 300 14.48 1.22 -27.03
C GLU A 300 14.12 2.01 -25.76
N ALA A 301 12.84 2.28 -25.54
CA ALA A 301 12.35 2.92 -24.32
C ALA A 301 12.39 2.00 -23.07
N ALA A 302 12.79 0.73 -23.22
CA ALA A 302 12.82 -0.26 -22.14
C ALA A 302 14.08 -0.17 -21.24
N ALA A 303 14.61 1.03 -20.97
CA ALA A 303 15.77 1.23 -20.08
C ALA A 303 15.34 1.40 -18.62
N GLY A 304 16.13 0.88 -17.69
CA GLY A 304 15.96 1.10 -16.26
C GLY A 304 14.73 0.43 -15.66
N GLY A 305 13.82 1.19 -15.05
CA GLY A 305 12.66 0.70 -14.31
C GLY A 305 11.67 -0.11 -15.16
N VAL A 306 11.54 0.20 -16.45
CA VAL A 306 10.65 -0.51 -17.38
C VAL A 306 11.12 -1.95 -17.62
N ALA A 307 12.43 -2.17 -17.69
CA ALA A 307 12.99 -3.52 -17.85
C ALA A 307 12.70 -4.40 -16.61
N GLU A 308 12.72 -3.82 -15.43
CA GLU A 308 12.37 -4.55 -14.20
C GLU A 308 10.88 -4.88 -14.14
N GLN A 309 10.02 -3.96 -14.54
CA GLN A 309 8.58 -4.17 -14.63
C GLN A 309 8.24 -5.32 -15.59
N ASN A 310 8.85 -5.33 -16.79
CA ASN A 310 8.69 -6.44 -17.75
C ASN A 310 9.10 -7.80 -17.16
N ARG A 311 10.15 -7.82 -16.34
CA ARG A 311 10.61 -9.05 -15.66
C ARG A 311 9.63 -9.51 -14.57
N ILE A 312 9.05 -8.58 -13.80
CA ILE A 312 8.04 -8.89 -12.79
C ILE A 312 6.82 -9.52 -13.46
N ILE A 313 6.31 -8.91 -14.54
CA ILE A 313 5.18 -9.44 -15.30
C ILE A 313 5.52 -10.85 -15.83
N ASN A 314 6.68 -11.02 -16.46
CA ASN A 314 7.10 -12.33 -16.95
C ASN A 314 7.22 -13.36 -15.81
N ARG A 315 7.65 -12.95 -14.62
CA ARG A 315 7.71 -13.86 -13.48
C ARG A 315 6.34 -14.27 -12.99
N ILE A 316 5.37 -13.36 -12.92
CA ILE A 316 3.98 -13.67 -12.59
C ILE A 316 3.41 -14.67 -13.62
N LEU A 317 3.64 -14.43 -14.92
CA LEU A 317 3.21 -15.34 -15.99
C LEU A 317 3.75 -16.74 -15.80
N VAL A 318 5.05 -16.89 -15.52
CA VAL A 318 5.70 -18.18 -15.28
C VAL A 318 5.13 -18.89 -14.05
N GLU A 319 4.86 -18.16 -12.97
CA GLU A 319 4.27 -18.75 -11.76
C GLU A 319 2.82 -19.20 -12.00
N MET A 320 2.02 -18.43 -12.75
CA MET A 320 0.65 -18.80 -13.10
C MET A 320 0.59 -19.98 -14.08
N ASP A 321 1.46 -20.01 -15.09
CA ASP A 321 1.53 -21.12 -16.04
C ASP A 321 1.97 -22.42 -15.36
N GLY A 322 2.78 -22.31 -14.29
CA GLY A 322 3.27 -23.44 -13.50
C GLY A 322 2.28 -24.00 -12.47
N PHE A 323 1.04 -23.50 -12.38
CA PHE A 323 0.03 -24.10 -11.51
C PHE A 323 -0.51 -25.42 -12.09
N ASP A 324 -0.47 -26.47 -11.27
CA ASP A 324 -1.23 -27.71 -11.51
C ASP A 324 -2.64 -27.57 -10.90
N ALA A 325 -3.62 -28.26 -11.47
CA ALA A 325 -4.98 -28.35 -10.91
C ALA A 325 -5.00 -28.90 -9.46
N ARG A 326 -3.93 -29.58 -9.05
CA ARG A 326 -3.76 -30.15 -7.71
C ARG A 326 -3.21 -29.18 -6.67
N ASP A 327 -2.69 -28.04 -7.10
CA ASP A 327 -2.06 -27.08 -6.19
C ASP A 327 -3.06 -26.40 -5.23
N GLY A 328 -4.36 -26.40 -5.57
CA GLY A 328 -5.40 -25.80 -4.73
C GLY A 328 -5.19 -24.27 -4.52
N VAL A 329 -4.56 -23.60 -5.48
CA VAL A 329 -4.29 -22.17 -5.44
C VAL A 329 -5.04 -21.48 -6.57
N VAL A 330 -5.77 -20.40 -6.24
CA VAL A 330 -6.44 -19.52 -7.21
C VAL A 330 -5.94 -18.10 -7.01
N VAL A 331 -5.67 -17.41 -8.12
CA VAL A 331 -5.23 -16.01 -8.08
C VAL A 331 -6.42 -15.11 -8.45
N LEU A 332 -6.75 -14.18 -7.58
CA LEU A 332 -7.73 -13.12 -7.85
C LEU A 332 -6.97 -11.81 -8.02
N ALA A 333 -7.18 -11.10 -9.11
CA ALA A 333 -6.62 -9.78 -9.32
C ALA A 333 -7.73 -8.74 -9.39
N ALA A 334 -7.62 -7.64 -8.66
CA ALA A 334 -8.57 -6.54 -8.73
C ALA A 334 -7.97 -5.33 -9.43
N THR A 335 -8.76 -4.68 -10.28
CA THR A 335 -8.35 -3.44 -10.96
C THR A 335 -9.52 -2.49 -11.15
N ASN A 336 -9.22 -1.21 -11.19
CA ASN A 336 -10.15 -0.16 -11.64
C ASN A 336 -10.03 0.09 -13.16
N HIS A 337 -8.90 -0.29 -13.77
CA HIS A 337 -8.55 0.02 -15.16
C HIS A 337 -8.01 -1.22 -15.88
N VAL A 338 -8.91 -2.03 -16.42
CA VAL A 338 -8.55 -3.28 -17.15
C VAL A 338 -7.62 -3.03 -18.33
N GLN A 339 -7.76 -1.87 -19.01
CA GLN A 339 -6.90 -1.47 -20.12
C GLN A 339 -5.43 -1.32 -19.73
N ASN A 340 -5.12 -1.09 -18.45
CA ASN A 340 -3.76 -0.93 -17.93
C ASN A 340 -3.10 -2.27 -17.55
N ILE A 341 -3.83 -3.39 -17.63
CA ILE A 341 -3.29 -4.74 -17.39
C ILE A 341 -2.70 -5.31 -18.67
N ASP A 342 -1.47 -5.83 -18.56
CA ASP A 342 -0.78 -6.47 -19.70
C ASP A 342 -1.66 -7.52 -20.38
N PRO A 343 -1.85 -7.46 -21.72
CA PRO A 343 -2.70 -8.40 -22.45
C PRO A 343 -2.28 -9.87 -22.29
N ALA A 344 -1.01 -10.15 -22.02
CA ALA A 344 -0.56 -11.52 -21.80
C ALA A 344 -1.07 -12.11 -20.48
N LEU A 345 -1.35 -11.29 -19.46
CA LEU A 345 -1.97 -11.75 -18.22
C LEU A 345 -3.44 -12.17 -18.44
N ARG A 346 -4.13 -11.59 -19.44
CA ARG A 346 -5.54 -11.87 -19.76
C ARG A 346 -5.75 -13.03 -20.73
N ARG A 347 -4.69 -13.77 -21.09
CA ARG A 347 -4.80 -14.93 -21.99
C ARG A 347 -5.35 -16.16 -21.26
N PRO A 348 -6.01 -17.10 -21.99
CA PRO A 348 -6.46 -18.37 -21.41
C PRO A 348 -5.37 -19.10 -20.63
N GLY A 349 -5.75 -19.68 -19.49
CA GLY A 349 -4.84 -20.34 -18.57
C GLY A 349 -4.17 -19.41 -17.52
N ARG A 350 -4.52 -18.12 -17.52
CA ARG A 350 -4.06 -17.10 -16.57
C ARG A 350 -5.26 -16.41 -15.95
N PHE A 351 -5.45 -15.08 -16.14
CA PHE A 351 -6.71 -14.41 -15.84
C PHE A 351 -7.69 -14.57 -16.99
N ASP A 352 -8.20 -15.78 -17.14
CA ASP A 352 -9.07 -16.17 -18.26
C ASP A 352 -10.55 -15.84 -18.02
N ARG A 353 -10.90 -15.47 -16.80
CA ARG A 353 -12.23 -14.99 -16.43
C ARG A 353 -12.16 -13.57 -15.91
N SER A 354 -13.11 -12.74 -16.34
CA SER A 354 -13.32 -11.39 -15.84
C SER A 354 -14.68 -11.31 -15.18
N VAL A 355 -14.71 -10.88 -13.94
CA VAL A 355 -15.94 -10.65 -13.17
C VAL A 355 -16.07 -9.17 -12.91
N ARG A 356 -17.15 -8.57 -13.42
CA ARG A 356 -17.40 -7.14 -13.28
C ARG A 356 -18.24 -6.85 -12.07
N LEU A 357 -17.75 -5.99 -11.17
CA LEU A 357 -18.55 -5.40 -10.10
C LEU A 357 -19.06 -4.04 -10.57
N ALA A 358 -20.37 -3.97 -10.83
CA ALA A 358 -21.04 -2.73 -11.16
C ALA A 358 -21.30 -1.88 -9.90
N MET A 359 -21.67 -0.62 -10.09
CA MET A 359 -22.26 0.18 -9.02
C MET A 359 -23.59 -0.43 -8.59
N PRO A 360 -23.93 -0.37 -7.30
CA PRO A 360 -25.14 -0.98 -6.78
C PRO A 360 -26.40 -0.30 -7.36
N VAL A 361 -27.39 -1.12 -7.74
CA VAL A 361 -28.72 -0.65 -8.13
C VAL A 361 -29.50 -0.16 -6.91
N GLN A 362 -30.66 0.50 -7.13
CA GLN A 362 -31.43 1.14 -6.05
C GLN A 362 -31.78 0.16 -4.91
N ASP A 363 -32.25 -1.05 -5.26
CA ASP A 363 -32.61 -2.06 -4.25
C ASP A 363 -31.39 -2.50 -3.44
N GLU A 364 -30.23 -2.69 -4.09
CA GLU A 364 -28.97 -3.03 -3.39
C GLU A 364 -28.51 -1.87 -2.49
N ARG A 365 -28.65 -0.60 -2.93
CA ARG A 365 -28.34 0.55 -2.09
C ARG A 365 -29.28 0.64 -0.88
N ARG A 366 -30.57 0.31 -1.06
CA ARG A 366 -31.52 0.22 0.07
C ARG A 366 -31.06 -0.82 1.10
N GLU A 367 -30.62 -2.00 0.64
CA GLU A 367 -30.08 -3.05 1.50
C GLU A 367 -28.78 -2.62 2.19
N LEU A 368 -27.88 -1.90 1.48
CA LEU A 368 -26.66 -1.34 2.03
C LEU A 368 -26.94 -0.35 3.15
N PHE A 369 -27.88 0.60 2.96
CA PHE A 369 -28.30 1.49 4.05
C PHE A 369 -28.86 0.71 5.24
N ALA A 370 -29.74 -0.25 4.99
CA ALA A 370 -30.30 -1.09 6.04
C ALA A 370 -29.20 -1.88 6.79
N HIS A 371 -28.18 -2.34 6.09
CA HIS A 371 -27.05 -3.05 6.67
C HIS A 371 -26.18 -2.13 7.55
N TYR A 372 -25.70 -1.01 7.01
CA TYR A 372 -24.80 -0.12 7.76
C TYR A 372 -25.50 0.60 8.91
N LEU A 373 -26.82 0.77 8.84
CA LEU A 373 -27.61 1.35 9.94
C LEU A 373 -27.94 0.37 11.07
N ARG A 374 -27.64 -0.94 10.95
CA ARG A 374 -27.94 -1.93 12.01
C ARG A 374 -27.25 -1.64 13.33
N GLY A 375 -26.01 -1.12 13.26
CA GLY A 375 -25.20 -0.80 14.43
C GLY A 375 -25.29 0.66 14.90
N VAL A 376 -26.13 1.48 14.27
CA VAL A 376 -26.23 2.92 14.54
C VAL A 376 -27.54 3.23 15.24
N PRO A 377 -27.53 3.91 16.41
CA PRO A 377 -28.76 4.42 17.03
C PRO A 377 -29.47 5.37 16.06
N ARG A 378 -30.71 5.05 15.67
CA ARG A 378 -31.45 5.81 14.66
C ARG A 378 -32.87 6.11 15.11
N ALA A 379 -33.42 7.21 14.59
CA ALA A 379 -34.84 7.53 14.72
C ALA A 379 -35.72 6.56 13.94
N GLY A 380 -36.94 6.36 14.32
CA GLY A 380 -37.88 5.41 13.71
C GLY A 380 -38.37 5.82 12.31
N ASP A 381 -38.13 7.07 11.90
CA ASP A 381 -38.59 7.70 10.65
C ASP A 381 -37.58 7.56 9.48
N VAL A 382 -36.48 6.83 9.66
CA VAL A 382 -35.47 6.66 8.60
C VAL A 382 -35.99 5.78 7.48
N ASP A 383 -36.26 6.40 6.32
CA ASP A 383 -36.71 5.72 5.09
C ASP A 383 -35.49 5.36 4.20
N CYS A 384 -35.09 4.09 4.21
CA CYS A 384 -34.02 3.58 3.36
C CYS A 384 -34.39 3.60 1.86
N ALA A 385 -35.67 3.61 1.48
CA ALA A 385 -36.06 3.68 0.08
C ALA A 385 -35.81 5.09 -0.48
N ALA A 386 -36.19 6.13 0.28
CA ALA A 386 -35.90 7.51 -0.07
C ALA A 386 -34.38 7.77 -0.14
N LEU A 387 -33.60 7.27 0.84
CA LEU A 387 -32.13 7.39 0.84
C LEU A 387 -31.51 6.72 -0.37
N SER A 388 -32.03 5.53 -0.77
CA SER A 388 -31.49 4.80 -1.93
C SER A 388 -31.77 5.54 -3.25
N ALA A 389 -32.89 6.22 -3.38
CA ALA A 389 -33.18 7.06 -4.54
C ALA A 389 -32.22 8.26 -4.64
N MET A 390 -31.97 8.93 -3.52
CA MET A 390 -31.06 10.08 -3.45
C MET A 390 -29.58 9.72 -3.66
N SER A 391 -29.19 8.47 -3.38
CA SER A 391 -27.80 8.00 -3.43
C SER A 391 -27.41 7.36 -4.77
N GLN A 392 -28.07 7.74 -5.87
CA GLN A 392 -27.74 7.21 -7.20
C GLN A 392 -26.27 7.43 -7.54
N GLY A 393 -25.59 6.37 -8.03
CA GLY A 393 -24.17 6.42 -8.39
C GLY A 393 -23.20 6.30 -7.22
N MET A 394 -23.66 6.15 -5.98
CA MET A 394 -22.81 5.90 -4.83
C MET A 394 -22.40 4.43 -4.77
N SER A 395 -21.12 4.19 -4.49
CA SER A 395 -20.58 2.87 -4.22
C SER A 395 -20.95 2.38 -2.80
N PRO A 396 -20.81 1.08 -2.49
CA PRO A 396 -20.98 0.57 -1.13
C PRO A 396 -20.13 1.30 -0.09
N ALA A 397 -18.89 1.69 -0.46
CA ALA A 397 -18.01 2.46 0.42
C ALA A 397 -18.54 3.88 0.67
N ASP A 398 -19.14 4.51 -0.35
CA ASP A 398 -19.73 5.85 -0.22
C ASP A 398 -20.97 5.81 0.68
N VAL A 399 -21.81 4.77 0.56
CA VAL A 399 -22.97 4.58 1.45
C VAL A 399 -22.51 4.39 2.90
N ALA A 400 -21.48 3.57 3.14
CA ALA A 400 -20.91 3.39 4.48
C ALA A 400 -20.36 4.71 5.05
N ASN A 401 -19.67 5.50 4.20
CA ASN A 401 -19.13 6.81 4.59
C ASN A 401 -20.26 7.81 4.90
N ALA A 402 -21.34 7.82 4.10
CA ALA A 402 -22.49 8.68 4.34
C ALA A 402 -23.17 8.36 5.69
N VAL A 403 -23.35 7.08 6.02
CA VAL A 403 -23.88 6.66 7.33
C VAL A 403 -22.98 7.11 8.47
N ASN A 404 -21.67 6.95 8.32
CA ASN A 404 -20.70 7.42 9.33
C ASN A 404 -20.71 8.94 9.49
N ARG A 405 -20.81 9.70 8.40
CA ARG A 405 -20.93 11.17 8.44
C ARG A 405 -22.23 11.62 9.09
N ALA A 406 -23.34 10.97 8.78
CA ALA A 406 -24.63 11.25 9.42
C ALA A 406 -24.57 11.05 10.94
N ALA A 407 -23.85 10.01 11.41
CA ALA A 407 -23.60 9.80 12.83
C ALA A 407 -22.72 10.91 13.44
N ALA A 408 -21.74 11.40 12.69
CA ALA A 408 -20.91 12.54 13.12
C ALA A 408 -21.73 13.84 13.20
N HIS A 409 -22.62 14.12 12.22
CA HIS A 409 -23.53 15.26 12.26
C HIS A 409 -24.44 15.20 13.48
N ALA A 410 -25.09 14.04 13.73
CA ALA A 410 -25.94 13.85 14.90
C ALA A 410 -25.17 14.11 16.21
N ALA A 411 -23.92 13.65 16.31
CA ALA A 411 -23.08 13.91 17.48
C ALA A 411 -22.72 15.40 17.65
N CYS A 412 -22.46 16.11 16.55
CA CYS A 412 -22.18 17.54 16.57
C CYS A 412 -23.42 18.35 17.01
N ASP A 413 -24.61 17.91 16.61
CA ASP A 413 -25.88 18.55 17.00
C ASP A 413 -26.34 18.15 18.41
N GLY A 414 -25.56 17.34 19.13
CA GLY A 414 -25.90 16.84 20.46
C GLY A 414 -27.05 15.82 20.47
N SER A 415 -27.40 15.26 19.32
CA SER A 415 -28.42 14.22 19.19
C SER A 415 -27.87 12.85 19.61
N THR A 416 -28.68 12.04 20.26
CA THR A 416 -28.35 10.65 20.62
C THR A 416 -28.70 9.63 19.55
N VAL A 417 -29.41 10.06 18.49
CA VAL A 417 -29.88 9.21 17.39
C VAL A 417 -29.65 9.91 16.05
N VAL A 418 -29.38 9.11 15.03
CA VAL A 418 -29.29 9.58 13.64
C VAL A 418 -30.68 9.71 13.07
N THR A 419 -31.04 10.88 12.57
CA THR A 419 -32.30 11.16 11.92
C THR A 419 -32.21 10.99 10.40
N HIS A 420 -33.35 10.97 9.73
CA HIS A 420 -33.40 10.94 8.27
C HIS A 420 -32.69 12.16 7.64
N GLU A 421 -32.86 13.34 8.22
CA GLU A 421 -32.21 14.59 7.76
C GLU A 421 -30.68 14.54 7.88
N HIS A 422 -30.13 13.95 8.94
CA HIS A 422 -28.67 13.75 9.05
C HIS A 422 -28.11 12.90 7.91
N LEU A 423 -28.86 11.85 7.50
CA LEU A 423 -28.47 10.97 6.38
C LEU A 423 -28.58 11.68 5.03
N LEU A 424 -29.64 12.45 4.81
CA LEU A 424 -29.79 13.26 3.60
C LEU A 424 -28.67 14.29 3.50
N ALA A 425 -28.37 15.01 4.58
CA ALA A 425 -27.27 15.98 4.61
C ALA A 425 -25.91 15.35 4.30
N ALA A 426 -25.66 14.13 4.80
CA ALA A 426 -24.43 13.39 4.52
C ALA A 426 -24.34 12.91 3.05
N ILE A 427 -25.45 12.49 2.44
CA ILE A 427 -25.51 12.13 1.02
C ILE A 427 -25.25 13.37 0.16
N GLU A 428 -25.90 14.48 0.45
CA GLU A 428 -25.68 15.76 -0.25
C GLU A 428 -24.22 16.21 -0.14
N GLU A 429 -23.63 16.14 1.06
CA GLU A 429 -22.24 16.48 1.28
C GLU A 429 -21.28 15.61 0.45
N HIS A 430 -21.60 14.33 0.30
CA HIS A 430 -20.83 13.43 -0.54
C HIS A 430 -20.95 13.80 -2.04
N GLN A 431 -22.17 14.04 -2.52
CA GLN A 431 -22.41 14.32 -3.93
C GLN A 431 -21.94 15.70 -4.38
N LEU A 432 -21.99 16.69 -3.50
CA LEU A 432 -21.63 18.07 -3.78
C LEU A 432 -20.18 18.43 -3.39
N GLY A 433 -19.46 17.47 -2.79
CA GLY A 433 -18.04 17.63 -2.50
C GLY A 433 -17.71 18.51 -1.30
N GLY A 434 -18.60 18.68 -0.32
CA GLY A 434 -18.29 19.40 0.90
C GLY A 434 -19.47 19.82 1.77
N ALA A 435 -19.14 20.31 2.97
CA ALA A 435 -20.10 20.94 3.88
C ALA A 435 -20.63 22.27 3.31
N VAL A 436 -21.66 22.84 3.94
CA VAL A 436 -22.19 24.16 3.59
C VAL A 436 -21.08 25.19 3.57
N SER A 437 -20.92 25.86 2.43
CA SER A 437 -19.81 26.79 2.22
C SER A 437 -20.01 28.11 2.99
N ALA A 438 -18.92 28.68 3.49
CA ALA A 438 -18.90 30.03 4.08
C ALA A 438 -19.36 31.11 3.08
N VAL A 439 -19.37 30.82 1.79
CA VAL A 439 -19.92 31.70 0.73
C VAL A 439 -21.38 32.03 0.97
N LYS A 440 -22.15 31.15 1.66
CA LYS A 440 -23.55 31.40 2.08
C LYS A 440 -23.74 32.76 2.75
N ALA A 441 -22.81 33.15 3.64
CA ALA A 441 -22.88 34.42 4.33
C ALA A 441 -22.55 35.66 3.46
N LEU A 442 -21.94 35.41 2.29
CA LEU A 442 -21.57 36.48 1.34
C LEU A 442 -22.64 36.72 0.27
N LEU A 443 -23.59 35.79 0.11
CA LEU A 443 -24.61 35.88 -0.93
C LEU A 443 -25.62 36.98 -0.61
N GLN A 444 -25.70 37.96 -1.49
CA GLN A 444 -26.71 39.01 -1.40
C GLN A 444 -28.12 38.45 -1.73
N PRO A 445 -29.19 39.06 -1.23
CA PRO A 445 -30.56 38.60 -1.47
C PRO A 445 -30.92 38.43 -2.96
N ALA A 446 -30.49 39.38 -3.80
CA ALA A 446 -30.70 39.30 -5.25
C ALA A 446 -29.99 38.12 -5.90
N THR A 447 -28.78 37.76 -5.42
CA THR A 447 -28.04 36.59 -5.89
C THR A 447 -28.71 35.31 -5.44
N ARG A 448 -29.24 35.25 -4.21
CA ARG A 448 -30.00 34.10 -3.70
C ARG A 448 -31.29 33.87 -4.49
N GLU A 449 -31.99 34.96 -4.84
CA GLU A 449 -33.18 34.90 -5.67
C GLU A 449 -32.86 34.36 -7.06
N ARG A 450 -31.78 34.81 -7.69
CA ARG A 450 -31.33 34.31 -8.99
C ARG A 450 -31.00 32.83 -8.95
N ILE A 451 -30.28 32.37 -7.90
CA ILE A 451 -29.97 30.94 -7.71
C ILE A 451 -31.27 30.14 -7.54
N ALA A 452 -32.20 30.63 -6.69
CA ALA A 452 -33.49 29.95 -6.48
C ALA A 452 -34.28 29.79 -7.76
N ARG A 453 -34.30 30.79 -8.62
CA ARG A 453 -34.98 30.74 -9.93
C ARG A 453 -34.27 29.79 -10.89
N HIS A 454 -32.94 29.78 -10.89
CA HIS A 454 -32.13 28.87 -11.66
C HIS A 454 -32.44 27.41 -11.32
N GLU A 455 -32.38 27.04 -10.04
CA GLU A 455 -32.67 25.69 -9.57
C GLU A 455 -34.15 25.31 -9.76
N ALA A 456 -35.05 26.24 -9.54
CA ALA A 456 -36.47 26.04 -9.82
C ALA A 456 -36.74 25.73 -11.31
N GLY A 457 -36.01 26.38 -12.21
CA GLY A 457 -36.03 26.11 -13.65
C GLY A 457 -35.66 24.67 -13.97
N HIS A 458 -34.56 24.17 -13.43
CA HIS A 458 -34.17 22.77 -13.61
C HIS A 458 -35.21 21.80 -13.09
N ALA A 459 -35.77 22.02 -11.91
CA ALA A 459 -36.77 21.18 -11.30
C ALA A 459 -38.09 21.16 -12.13
N LEU A 460 -38.54 22.32 -12.54
CA LEU A 460 -39.77 22.46 -13.34
C LEU A 460 -39.67 21.71 -14.67
N VAL A 461 -38.58 21.96 -15.43
CA VAL A 461 -38.38 21.34 -16.75
C VAL A 461 -38.15 19.84 -16.62
N ALA A 462 -37.45 19.39 -15.58
CA ALA A 462 -37.27 17.97 -15.29
C ALA A 462 -38.61 17.25 -15.09
N ALA A 463 -39.47 17.82 -14.26
CA ALA A 463 -40.81 17.27 -13.99
C ALA A 463 -41.71 17.30 -15.22
N ALA A 464 -41.80 18.43 -15.92
CA ALA A 464 -42.67 18.62 -17.07
C ALA A 464 -42.31 17.74 -18.28
N LEU A 465 -41.00 17.62 -18.60
CA LEU A 465 -40.55 16.81 -19.73
C LEU A 465 -40.23 15.36 -19.33
N GLY A 466 -40.17 15.06 -18.03
CA GLY A 466 -39.85 13.74 -17.51
C GLY A 466 -38.39 13.32 -17.71
N ALA A 467 -37.49 14.26 -17.51
CA ALA A 467 -36.07 13.95 -17.47
C ALA A 467 -35.70 13.10 -16.26
N GLY A 468 -36.59 13.02 -15.27
CA GLY A 468 -36.47 12.22 -14.05
C GLY A 468 -37.42 12.72 -12.97
N ARG A 469 -37.42 12.05 -11.81
CA ARG A 469 -38.16 12.47 -10.63
C ARG A 469 -37.32 13.46 -9.82
N VAL A 470 -37.87 14.64 -9.56
CA VAL A 470 -37.17 15.61 -8.72
C VAL A 470 -37.35 15.23 -7.26
N GLU A 471 -36.28 14.90 -6.60
CA GLU A 471 -36.29 14.44 -5.21
C GLU A 471 -36.12 15.59 -4.21
N ARG A 472 -35.26 16.54 -4.54
CA ARG A 472 -34.88 17.66 -3.67
C ARG A 472 -34.29 18.80 -4.49
N VAL A 473 -34.53 20.02 -4.08
CA VAL A 473 -33.92 21.24 -4.63
C VAL A 473 -33.38 22.06 -3.49
N THR A 474 -32.15 22.52 -3.63
CA THR A 474 -31.48 23.33 -2.59
C THR A 474 -30.73 24.50 -3.19
N ILE A 475 -30.74 25.64 -2.49
CA ILE A 475 -29.91 26.82 -2.78
C ILE A 475 -28.81 27.02 -1.72
N GLU A 476 -28.57 26.01 -0.90
CA GLU A 476 -27.42 26.03 0.01
C GLU A 476 -26.13 25.79 -0.76
N PRO A 477 -25.17 26.75 -0.71
CA PRO A 477 -23.90 26.56 -1.39
C PRO A 477 -23.08 25.44 -0.75
N ARG A 478 -22.63 24.48 -1.54
CA ARG A 478 -21.76 23.38 -1.09
C ARG A 478 -20.62 23.15 -2.10
N GLY A 479 -19.40 23.04 -1.63
CA GLY A 479 -18.25 22.90 -2.53
C GLY A 479 -18.13 24.07 -3.51
N GLN A 480 -18.26 23.80 -4.80
CA GLN A 480 -18.29 24.81 -5.87
C GLN A 480 -19.71 25.12 -6.38
N ALA A 481 -20.71 24.35 -5.98
CA ALA A 481 -22.10 24.57 -6.36
C ALA A 481 -22.76 25.60 -5.46
N LEU A 482 -23.50 26.55 -6.06
CA LEU A 482 -24.28 27.57 -5.35
C LEU A 482 -25.69 27.10 -5.03
N GLY A 483 -26.20 26.13 -5.77
CA GLY A 483 -27.46 25.41 -5.59
C GLY A 483 -27.39 24.09 -6.33
N VAL A 484 -28.34 23.19 -6.12
CA VAL A 484 -28.43 21.91 -6.81
C VAL A 484 -29.86 21.40 -6.84
N THR A 485 -30.23 20.88 -8.00
CA THR A 485 -31.48 20.13 -8.21
C THR A 485 -31.20 18.66 -8.36
N PHE A 486 -31.60 17.85 -7.37
CA PHE A 486 -31.45 16.41 -7.40
C PHE A 486 -32.59 15.77 -8.21
N VAL A 487 -32.22 15.16 -9.34
CA VAL A 487 -33.13 14.49 -10.22
C VAL A 487 -32.76 13.01 -10.34
N ALA A 488 -33.54 12.13 -9.73
CA ALA A 488 -33.42 10.69 -9.87
C ALA A 488 -34.08 10.21 -11.16
N ARG A 489 -33.52 9.16 -11.76
CA ARG A 489 -34.19 8.51 -12.91
C ARG A 489 -35.47 7.81 -12.46
N HIS A 490 -36.45 7.75 -13.34
CA HIS A 490 -37.68 6.98 -13.10
C HIS A 490 -37.43 5.48 -13.00
N THR A 491 -36.46 4.97 -13.77
CA THR A 491 -36.00 3.58 -13.74
C THR A 491 -34.48 3.56 -13.78
N GLU A 492 -33.84 2.58 -13.14
CA GLU A 492 -32.38 2.38 -13.20
C GLU A 492 -31.97 1.49 -14.40
N GLU A 493 -32.84 1.39 -15.42
CA GLU A 493 -32.48 0.71 -16.65
C GLU A 493 -31.23 1.36 -17.29
N PRO A 494 -30.27 0.56 -17.79
CA PRO A 494 -29.04 1.10 -18.36
C PRO A 494 -29.25 1.82 -19.70
N LEU A 495 -30.44 1.70 -20.30
CA LEU A 495 -30.77 2.31 -21.58
C LEU A 495 -31.53 3.62 -21.40
N TYR A 496 -31.14 4.62 -22.20
CA TYR A 496 -31.86 5.87 -22.35
C TYR A 496 -32.60 5.87 -23.67
N ARG A 497 -33.87 6.26 -23.65
CA ARG A 497 -34.62 6.55 -24.87
C ARG A 497 -34.24 7.93 -25.41
N GLU A 498 -34.29 8.10 -26.71
CA GLU A 498 -34.01 9.38 -27.37
C GLU A 498 -34.77 10.56 -26.74
N GLN A 499 -36.04 10.35 -26.45
CA GLN A 499 -36.92 11.37 -25.81
C GLN A 499 -36.38 11.77 -24.42
N GLU A 500 -35.88 10.82 -23.64
CA GLU A 500 -35.34 11.07 -22.31
C GLU A 500 -34.03 11.88 -22.39
N LEU A 501 -33.16 11.60 -23.39
CA LEU A 501 -31.97 12.36 -23.64
C LEU A 501 -32.26 13.81 -24.05
N HIS A 502 -33.26 14.00 -24.93
CA HIS A 502 -33.72 15.35 -25.29
C HIS A 502 -34.33 16.11 -24.11
N ALA A 503 -35.12 15.43 -23.25
CA ALA A 503 -35.66 16.03 -22.02
C ALA A 503 -34.52 16.44 -21.07
N ARG A 504 -33.46 15.61 -20.97
CA ARG A 504 -32.30 15.91 -20.17
C ARG A 504 -31.47 17.09 -20.69
N LEU A 505 -31.35 17.23 -22.02
CA LEU A 505 -30.74 18.44 -22.62
C LEU A 505 -31.52 19.70 -22.24
N ALA A 506 -32.85 19.65 -22.37
CA ALA A 506 -33.70 20.79 -22.00
C ALA A 506 -33.62 21.13 -20.51
N MET A 507 -33.57 20.11 -19.64
CA MET A 507 -33.39 20.29 -18.21
C MET A 507 -32.03 20.97 -17.89
N LEU A 508 -30.94 20.54 -18.53
CA LEU A 508 -29.63 21.16 -18.31
C LEU A 508 -29.54 22.63 -18.73
N LEU A 509 -30.36 23.05 -19.68
CA LEU A 509 -30.44 24.45 -20.12
C LEU A 509 -31.42 25.30 -19.32
N ALA A 510 -32.24 24.67 -18.46
CA ALA A 510 -33.41 25.31 -17.84
C ALA A 510 -33.04 26.40 -16.83
N GLY A 511 -32.01 26.19 -16.01
CA GLY A 511 -31.54 27.22 -15.06
C GLY A 511 -31.15 28.51 -15.77
N ARG A 512 -30.31 28.39 -16.82
CA ARG A 512 -29.91 29.53 -17.65
C ARG A 512 -31.10 30.21 -18.33
N GLN A 513 -32.06 29.46 -18.87
CA GLN A 513 -33.21 30.00 -19.56
C GLN A 513 -34.14 30.72 -18.55
N ALA A 514 -34.33 30.16 -17.37
CA ALA A 514 -35.14 30.80 -16.30
C ALA A 514 -34.55 32.13 -15.82
N GLU A 515 -33.22 32.24 -15.79
CA GLU A 515 -32.57 33.52 -15.51
C GLU A 515 -32.79 34.51 -16.64
N LEU A 516 -32.58 34.10 -17.92
CA LEU A 516 -32.77 34.94 -19.08
C LEU A 516 -34.17 35.52 -19.20
N ASP A 517 -35.18 34.68 -19.02
CA ASP A 517 -36.61 35.06 -19.14
C ASP A 517 -37.02 36.08 -18.06
N HIS A 518 -36.44 36.00 -16.87
CA HIS A 518 -36.82 36.87 -15.76
C HIS A 518 -35.99 38.16 -15.66
N TYR A 519 -34.64 38.04 -15.83
CA TYR A 519 -33.70 39.16 -15.62
C TYR A 519 -33.27 39.80 -16.94
N GLY A 520 -33.51 39.18 -18.10
CA GLY A 520 -33.01 39.64 -19.41
C GLY A 520 -31.51 39.37 -19.62
N ASP A 521 -30.83 38.79 -18.63
CA ASP A 521 -29.42 38.39 -18.69
C ASP A 521 -29.19 37.04 -17.99
N THR A 522 -27.99 36.48 -18.12
CA THR A 522 -27.60 35.20 -17.53
C THR A 522 -26.34 35.33 -16.70
N SER A 523 -26.20 34.48 -15.68
CA SER A 523 -25.02 34.43 -14.82
C SER A 523 -24.01 33.36 -15.26
N SER A 524 -22.80 33.41 -14.68
CA SER A 524 -21.78 32.37 -14.84
C SER A 524 -22.15 31.04 -14.17
N GLY A 525 -23.22 31.00 -13.38
CA GLY A 525 -23.69 29.78 -12.68
C GLY A 525 -24.02 28.64 -13.63
N ALA A 526 -24.49 28.94 -14.84
CA ALA A 526 -24.83 27.96 -15.86
C ALA A 526 -23.63 27.30 -16.59
N ALA A 527 -22.40 27.62 -16.25
CA ALA A 527 -21.22 27.16 -17.01
C ALA A 527 -21.07 25.62 -16.99
N ASP A 528 -21.27 24.98 -15.86
CA ASP A 528 -21.18 23.51 -15.73
C ASP A 528 -22.35 22.80 -16.42
N ASP A 529 -23.54 23.36 -16.37
CA ASP A 529 -24.71 22.84 -17.08
C ASP A 529 -24.53 22.91 -18.60
N LEU A 530 -24.01 24.04 -19.12
CA LEU A 530 -23.67 24.16 -20.54
C LEU A 530 -22.60 23.17 -20.97
N LYS A 531 -21.58 22.92 -20.13
CA LYS A 531 -20.57 21.91 -20.41
C LYS A 531 -21.21 20.51 -20.51
N ARG A 532 -22.00 20.11 -19.54
CA ARG A 532 -22.71 18.80 -19.53
C ARG A 532 -23.69 18.68 -20.70
N ALA A 533 -24.41 19.73 -21.02
CA ALA A 533 -25.31 19.75 -22.15
C ALA A 533 -24.55 19.58 -23.48
N THR A 534 -23.42 20.25 -23.64
CA THR A 534 -22.57 20.12 -24.83
C THR A 534 -22.00 18.70 -24.96
N GLU A 535 -21.46 18.13 -23.88
CA GLU A 535 -20.93 16.76 -23.86
C GLU A 535 -22.02 15.74 -24.24
N LEU A 536 -23.25 15.91 -23.73
CA LEU A 536 -24.38 15.06 -24.05
C LEU A 536 -24.77 15.21 -25.52
N ALA A 537 -24.92 16.42 -26.04
CA ALA A 537 -25.31 16.68 -27.43
C ALA A 537 -24.27 16.12 -28.43
N VAL A 538 -22.98 16.35 -28.16
CA VAL A 538 -21.88 15.77 -28.95
C VAL A 538 -21.90 14.25 -28.93
N SER A 539 -22.18 13.65 -27.78
CA SER A 539 -22.30 12.18 -27.66
C SER A 539 -23.51 11.63 -28.41
N MET A 540 -24.67 12.30 -28.34
CA MET A 540 -25.86 11.93 -29.08
C MET A 540 -25.63 11.98 -30.60
N ALA A 541 -25.03 13.05 -31.11
CA ALA A 541 -24.76 13.24 -32.53
C ALA A 541 -23.64 12.32 -33.04
N GLY A 542 -22.53 12.18 -32.29
CA GLY A 542 -21.34 11.53 -32.78
C GLY A 542 -21.13 10.08 -32.38
N SER A 543 -21.84 9.58 -31.32
CA SER A 543 -21.61 8.25 -30.78
C SER A 543 -22.83 7.36 -30.74
N MET A 544 -24.02 7.95 -30.49
CA MET A 544 -25.27 7.19 -30.26
C MET A 544 -26.10 7.02 -31.54
N GLY A 545 -25.68 7.64 -32.65
CA GLY A 545 -26.44 7.55 -33.93
C GLY A 545 -27.77 8.30 -33.92
N LEU A 546 -27.93 9.31 -33.03
CA LEU A 546 -29.13 10.12 -32.91
C LEU A 546 -29.09 11.41 -33.73
N GLY A 547 -27.97 11.63 -34.42
CA GLY A 547 -27.78 12.77 -35.32
C GLY A 547 -28.31 12.51 -36.71
N LYS A 548 -28.67 13.58 -37.42
CA LYS A 548 -29.13 13.52 -38.81
C LYS A 548 -27.98 13.46 -39.80
N THR A 549 -26.86 14.13 -39.48
CA THR A 549 -25.71 14.29 -40.38
C THR A 549 -24.91 13.01 -40.49
N PHE A 550 -24.63 12.34 -39.35
CA PHE A 550 -23.81 11.13 -39.32
C PHE A 550 -24.64 9.85 -39.34
N GLY A 551 -25.96 9.92 -39.09
CA GLY A 551 -26.84 8.78 -39.10
C GLY A 551 -26.39 7.65 -38.19
N LEU A 552 -26.12 6.49 -38.78
CA LEU A 552 -25.68 5.28 -38.02
C LEU A 552 -24.18 5.19 -37.79
N LEU A 553 -23.43 6.23 -38.11
CA LEU A 553 -21.96 6.24 -37.87
C LEU A 553 -21.65 6.62 -36.41
N SER A 554 -20.79 5.84 -35.77
CA SER A 554 -20.20 6.20 -34.48
C SER A 554 -18.78 6.75 -34.71
N LEU A 555 -18.58 8.03 -34.49
CA LEU A 555 -17.29 8.69 -34.68
C LEU A 555 -16.24 8.19 -33.67
N THR A 556 -16.65 7.62 -32.55
CA THR A 556 -15.73 7.02 -31.58
C THR A 556 -15.05 5.74 -32.09
N ALA A 557 -15.65 5.07 -33.08
CA ALA A 557 -15.09 3.91 -33.74
C ALA A 557 -14.18 4.27 -34.92
N VAL A 558 -14.14 5.55 -35.32
CA VAL A 558 -13.29 6.04 -36.42
C VAL A 558 -11.94 6.47 -35.86
N PRO A 559 -10.80 5.97 -36.39
CA PRO A 559 -9.49 6.43 -35.99
C PRO A 559 -9.35 7.95 -36.13
N ARG A 560 -8.67 8.59 -35.18
CA ARG A 560 -8.58 10.05 -35.11
C ARG A 560 -7.99 10.70 -36.38
N GLU A 561 -7.08 10.01 -37.04
CA GLU A 561 -6.47 10.43 -38.29
C GLU A 561 -7.46 10.58 -39.46
N PHE A 562 -8.60 9.92 -39.39
CA PHE A 562 -9.68 10.04 -40.40
C PHE A 562 -10.73 11.10 -40.06
N ILE A 563 -10.69 11.67 -38.86
CA ILE A 563 -11.61 12.73 -38.43
C ILE A 563 -11.05 14.10 -38.88
N SER A 564 -11.43 14.53 -40.08
CA SER A 564 -11.03 15.81 -40.60
C SER A 564 -11.67 16.99 -39.84
N PRO A 565 -11.10 18.21 -39.93
CA PRO A 565 -11.70 19.42 -39.35
C PRO A 565 -13.13 19.67 -39.83
N GLN A 566 -13.47 19.32 -41.05
CA GLN A 566 -14.82 19.46 -41.61
C GLN A 566 -15.82 18.48 -40.95
N ILE A 567 -15.36 17.30 -40.55
CA ILE A 567 -16.20 16.35 -39.76
C ILE A 567 -16.45 16.91 -38.37
N GLN A 568 -15.43 17.51 -37.75
CA GLN A 568 -15.55 18.13 -36.43
C GLN A 568 -16.51 19.33 -36.46
N GLU A 569 -16.41 20.19 -37.47
CA GLU A 569 -17.30 21.31 -37.67
C GLU A 569 -18.76 20.85 -37.80
N LYS A 570 -19.05 19.88 -38.66
CA LYS A 570 -20.41 19.30 -38.80
C LYS A 570 -20.93 18.69 -37.52
N LEU A 571 -20.06 18.08 -36.72
CA LEU A 571 -20.47 17.50 -35.41
C LEU A 571 -20.87 18.61 -34.43
N LEU A 572 -20.11 19.73 -34.42
CA LEU A 572 -20.44 20.86 -33.57
C LEU A 572 -21.72 21.58 -34.05
N ASP A 573 -21.91 21.74 -35.35
CA ASP A 573 -23.13 22.34 -35.93
C ASP A 573 -24.36 21.52 -35.55
N GLU A 574 -24.27 20.18 -35.60
CA GLU A 574 -25.37 19.31 -35.24
C GLU A 574 -25.66 19.33 -33.74
N ALA A 575 -24.61 19.30 -32.91
CA ALA A 575 -24.75 19.44 -31.47
C ALA A 575 -25.36 20.80 -31.10
N GLN A 576 -24.95 21.90 -31.75
CA GLN A 576 -25.58 23.22 -31.60
C GLN A 576 -27.07 23.20 -31.95
N ALA A 577 -27.46 22.56 -33.05
CA ALA A 577 -28.84 22.46 -33.45
C ALA A 577 -29.69 21.65 -32.41
N MET A 578 -29.10 20.59 -31.81
CA MET A 578 -29.76 19.86 -30.74
C MET A 578 -29.97 20.71 -29.49
N LEU A 579 -28.97 21.52 -29.11
CA LEU A 579 -29.03 22.43 -27.97
C LEU A 579 -30.07 23.54 -28.19
N GLU A 580 -30.14 24.12 -29.40
CA GLU A 580 -31.17 25.13 -29.75
C GLU A 580 -32.59 24.56 -29.70
N ASN A 581 -32.80 23.33 -30.19
CA ASN A 581 -34.07 22.65 -30.07
C ASN A 581 -34.46 22.37 -28.60
N ALA A 582 -33.47 21.96 -27.79
CA ALA A 582 -33.67 21.74 -26.36
C ALA A 582 -34.01 23.05 -25.64
N ARG A 583 -33.33 24.16 -26.00
CA ARG A 583 -33.60 25.51 -25.48
C ARG A 583 -35.03 25.94 -25.80
N ALA A 584 -35.47 25.82 -27.07
CA ALA A 584 -36.84 26.20 -27.47
C ALA A 584 -37.90 25.41 -26.70
N ARG A 585 -37.69 24.11 -26.48
CA ARG A 585 -38.60 23.29 -25.65
C ARG A 585 -38.62 23.74 -24.19
N CYS A 586 -37.44 24.08 -23.66
CA CYS A 586 -37.32 24.60 -22.30
C CYS A 586 -38.06 25.93 -22.14
N GLU A 587 -37.88 26.89 -23.05
CA GLU A 587 -38.58 28.18 -23.08
C GLU A 587 -40.11 28.03 -23.10
N GLN A 588 -40.62 27.10 -23.91
CA GLN A 588 -42.05 26.78 -23.95
C GLN A 588 -42.58 26.29 -22.62
N VAL A 589 -41.86 25.36 -21.96
CA VAL A 589 -42.26 24.82 -20.66
C VAL A 589 -42.24 25.89 -19.59
N LEU A 590 -41.17 26.71 -19.51
CA LEU A 590 -41.07 27.78 -18.52
C LEU A 590 -42.17 28.82 -18.70
N ALA A 591 -42.48 29.22 -19.95
CA ALA A 591 -43.55 30.17 -20.25
C ALA A 591 -44.94 29.61 -19.87
N MET A 592 -45.19 28.31 -20.10
CA MET A 592 -46.46 27.67 -19.80
C MET A 592 -46.72 27.52 -18.30
N HIS A 593 -45.69 27.34 -17.50
CA HIS A 593 -45.77 27.02 -16.08
C HIS A 593 -45.08 28.05 -15.17
N GLY A 594 -45.08 29.33 -15.56
CA GLY A 594 -44.44 30.41 -14.82
C GLY A 594 -44.91 30.56 -13.38
N GLU A 595 -46.20 30.31 -13.09
CA GLU A 595 -46.72 30.36 -11.73
C GLU A 595 -46.12 29.29 -10.82
N ILE A 596 -45.88 28.07 -11.34
CA ILE A 596 -45.20 27.00 -10.59
C ILE A 596 -43.74 27.33 -10.37
N LEU A 597 -43.06 27.91 -11.37
CA LEU A 597 -41.69 28.40 -11.26
C LEU A 597 -41.56 29.42 -10.14
N ASP A 598 -42.44 30.42 -10.10
CA ASP A 598 -42.44 31.46 -9.06
C ASP A 598 -42.75 30.91 -7.67
N ALA A 599 -43.70 29.97 -7.57
CA ALA A 599 -44.02 29.31 -6.31
C ALA A 599 -42.86 28.49 -5.76
N LEU A 600 -42.15 27.75 -6.62
CA LEU A 600 -41.00 26.95 -6.25
C LEU A 600 -39.80 27.85 -5.88
N ALA A 601 -39.48 28.87 -6.67
CA ALA A 601 -38.42 29.83 -6.35
C ALA A 601 -38.71 30.55 -5.03
N GLY A 602 -39.96 30.97 -4.80
CA GLY A 602 -40.40 31.58 -3.53
C GLY A 602 -40.28 30.62 -2.34
N ALA A 603 -40.53 29.32 -2.52
CA ALA A 603 -40.31 28.33 -1.48
C ALA A 603 -38.83 28.15 -1.18
N LEU A 604 -37.97 28.10 -2.19
CA LEU A 604 -36.49 27.99 -2.02
C LEU A 604 -35.90 29.21 -1.31
N ILE A 605 -36.40 30.41 -1.57
CA ILE A 605 -35.91 31.63 -0.87
C ILE A 605 -36.24 31.56 0.64
N ARG A 606 -37.44 31.03 0.99
CA ARG A 606 -37.89 30.93 2.40
C ARG A 606 -37.19 29.80 3.16
N ASP A 607 -37.14 28.63 2.55
CA ASP A 607 -36.78 27.39 3.23
C ASP A 607 -35.37 26.88 2.88
N GLU A 608 -34.71 27.52 1.89
CA GLU A 608 -33.40 27.18 1.31
C GLU A 608 -33.34 25.79 0.65
N THR A 609 -34.12 24.85 1.13
CA THR A 609 -34.21 23.49 0.62
C THR A 609 -35.68 23.04 0.59
N VAL A 610 -36.10 22.48 -0.53
CA VAL A 610 -37.44 21.93 -0.74
C VAL A 610 -37.34 20.50 -1.23
N GLY A 611 -38.02 19.56 -0.56
CA GLY A 611 -37.99 18.14 -0.92
C GLY A 611 -39.27 17.40 -0.42
N GLY A 612 -39.30 16.09 -0.67
CA GLY A 612 -40.34 15.21 -0.18
C GLY A 612 -41.78 15.63 -0.60
N ALA A 613 -42.74 15.49 0.30
CA ALA A 613 -44.16 15.75 0.03
C ALA A 613 -44.43 17.20 -0.41
N ARG A 614 -43.66 18.18 0.09
CA ARG A 614 -43.82 19.58 -0.27
C ARG A 614 -43.41 19.87 -1.72
N LEU A 615 -42.30 19.29 -2.17
CA LEU A 615 -41.85 19.41 -3.55
C LEU A 615 -42.82 18.69 -4.49
N ALA A 616 -43.27 17.49 -4.10
CA ALA A 616 -44.30 16.75 -4.86
C ALA A 616 -45.57 17.59 -5.05
N ALA A 617 -46.11 18.18 -4.00
CA ALA A 617 -47.31 19.02 -4.09
C ALA A 617 -47.17 20.23 -5.04
N LEU A 618 -45.96 20.81 -5.14
CA LEU A 618 -45.67 21.92 -6.06
C LEU A 618 -45.58 21.45 -7.53
N LEU A 619 -45.10 20.21 -7.77
CA LEU A 619 -44.86 19.66 -9.11
C LEU A 619 -45.97 18.70 -9.61
N ASP A 620 -46.89 18.25 -8.73
CA ASP A 620 -48.01 17.34 -9.08
C ASP A 620 -48.85 17.80 -10.29
N PRO A 621 -49.20 19.10 -10.45
CA PRO A 621 -49.96 19.56 -11.61
C PRO A 621 -49.26 19.24 -12.95
N LEU A 622 -47.92 19.11 -12.96
CA LEU A 622 -47.14 18.77 -14.15
C LEU A 622 -47.11 17.26 -14.44
N THR A 623 -47.14 16.46 -13.39
CA THR A 623 -47.09 14.99 -13.48
C THR A 623 -48.46 14.41 -13.87
N GLU A 624 -49.55 14.97 -13.38
CA GLU A 624 -50.90 14.58 -13.76
C GLU A 624 -51.23 14.88 -15.24
N ALA A 625 -50.77 16.00 -15.76
CA ALA A 625 -50.93 16.37 -17.18
C ALA A 625 -50.19 15.40 -18.14
N ARG A 626 -49.25 14.62 -17.61
CA ARG A 626 -48.41 13.65 -18.35
C ARG A 626 -48.91 12.21 -18.29
N ALA A 627 -49.91 11.89 -17.48
CA ALA A 627 -50.48 10.54 -17.39
C ALA A 627 -50.84 10.04 -18.79
N PRO A 628 -50.40 8.86 -19.25
CA PRO A 628 -50.71 8.37 -20.59
C PRO A 628 -52.20 8.23 -20.74
N SER A 629 -52.80 8.82 -21.78
CA SER A 629 -54.13 8.47 -22.23
C SER A 629 -54.25 6.96 -22.34
N PRO A 630 -55.34 6.35 -21.88
CA PRO A 630 -55.48 4.90 -21.80
C PRO A 630 -55.15 4.27 -23.14
N THR A 631 -54.19 3.38 -23.11
CA THR A 631 -53.67 2.60 -24.23
C THR A 631 -54.79 2.05 -25.08
N VAL A 632 -54.85 2.48 -26.33
CA VAL A 632 -55.56 1.72 -27.39
C VAL A 632 -54.83 0.37 -27.49
N ARG A 633 -55.45 -0.68 -26.96
CA ARG A 633 -55.04 -2.05 -27.21
C ARG A 633 -55.18 -2.30 -28.70
N HIS A 634 -54.11 -2.31 -29.44
CA HIS A 634 -54.08 -2.97 -30.73
C HIS A 634 -54.18 -4.49 -30.47
N ALA A 635 -55.39 -5.02 -30.72
CA ALA A 635 -55.61 -6.45 -30.91
C ALA A 635 -54.87 -6.85 -32.20
N VAL A 636 -53.92 -7.77 -32.11
CA VAL A 636 -53.48 -8.67 -33.19
C VAL A 636 -53.56 -10.08 -32.64
#